data_0f9ea197d951204710746189444f2b68
#
_entry.id   0f9ea197d951204710746189444f2b68
#
_cell.length_a   1.000
_cell.length_b   1.000
_cell.length_c   1.000
_cell.angle_alpha   90.00
_cell.angle_beta   90.00
_cell.angle_gamma   90.00
#
_symmetry.space_group_name_H-M   'P 1'
#
loop_
_entity.id
_entity.type
_entity.pdbx_description
1 polymer ?
#
loop_
_entity_poly.entity_id
_entity_poly.type
_entity_poly.pdbx_seq_one_letter_code
_entity_poly.pdbx_strand_id
1 'polypeptide(L)'
;MKRTFFGSLSLLVLLAGETRIQAQGGAPAQTPVVKAQDTKGTPDERADQLVAEMTLAEKVSLIGGAGFTTHAIERLGIPLFTMSDGPNGVRNAPGNPPPRGACAFPAGVALAATWDPEMAAAYGKAVGLEDRARGTHFQLGPGLNICRVPVNGRNFEYFGEDPCLASIIAVNWVKACSAQGSVPTIKHFAGNNQEEYRNSVDAQVDERVMHEIYLPAFKKAATEGGIVAVMCSYNQLNGFFASANDWLLNQVLKNQWGFKGLVMSDWGASHATTDVARGLDLEMPYTGHLSLENIQTAMAAGTVTETNINRAAHRILRTAAAQGWLDAGWQQKNPALPLDSPDSAKTALAVAENAIVLLKNDRETLPLDRSKVKTIVVVGPNASAPAGAMPINIGGGGSGAVDTFPSRYLEANYLEGITRSAGANVKVIYLPMPEPAGDSAFASLASARTSAGGQPGLTLDVEVTGDGPPVQIPPTVQTAVNLTWQPGKLPFGVPTNRDATFTWSGVLMPPADSDWLIVADGNPVITIDGRTNTPGSIIHLQGNKPAPVSIQARAVANPPAARGGRGGGRGGRGGAGGGRLVRVAFVPQVIPDLAAARDADAVVVCVGLNRNVESEGRDRPFELPDLQQFLINSASKINRHVIVINNSGAGVGMSAWEGGAAAILQAWYLGQEGGVAIGKVLFGDVNPSGHLCSTFDKKFEDNPAFAYYPGYKQSGTSGPVEPYTEGLFYGYRGYDKAGKDPMFPFGFGLSYTTFQLSNMKVEKAGTDVKVSLDVKNTGGRAGAEVVQVYVGEDRCPVPRPLRELKAFSKVALAPGESRNIAITLPRESFAYWSPAGKDWTVDAGNTFTIEAGVSERDISTKTVINGF
;
A
#
# COMPACT_ATOMS: atom_id res chain seq x y z
N MET A 1 -49.80 14.66 -46.23
CA MET A 1 -51.02 15.43 -46.52
C MET A 1 -50.90 16.80 -45.87
N LYS A 2 -51.12 17.83 -46.75
CA LYS A 2 -51.51 19.23 -46.55
C LYS A 2 -50.67 20.04 -45.56
N ARG A 3 -49.75 21.02 -45.94
CA ARG A 3 -49.99 22.33 -46.61
C ARG A 3 -50.88 23.26 -45.74
N THR A 4 -50.41 24.44 -45.30
CA THR A 4 -50.40 25.73 -45.98
C THR A 4 -49.95 26.82 -45.01
N PHE A 5 -48.97 27.71 -45.23
CA PHE A 5 -48.93 28.93 -46.08
C PHE A 5 -49.39 30.26 -45.37
N PHE A 6 -48.53 31.30 -45.55
CA PHE A 6 -48.68 32.77 -45.59
C PHE A 6 -48.72 33.51 -44.23
N GLY A 7 -48.22 34.74 -44.09
CA GLY A 7 -47.84 35.72 -45.08
C GLY A 7 -47.02 36.89 -44.53
N SER A 8 -46.39 37.54 -45.43
CA SER A 8 -45.60 38.75 -45.34
C SER A 8 -46.43 39.99 -45.01
N LEU A 9 -45.86 40.91 -44.24
CA LEU A 9 -46.31 42.30 -44.27
C LEU A 9 -45.12 43.25 -44.26
N SER A 10 -44.90 43.90 -45.39
CA SER A 10 -43.99 45.03 -45.56
C SER A 10 -44.57 46.30 -45.04
N LEU A 11 -43.82 47.08 -44.28
CA LEU A 11 -44.21 48.49 -44.02
C LEU A 11 -43.00 49.38 -44.27
N LEU A 12 -43.18 50.27 -45.16
CA LEU A 12 -42.30 51.41 -45.58
C LEU A 12 -42.36 52.49 -44.53
N VAL A 13 -41.25 53.04 -44.04
CA VAL A 13 -41.25 54.33 -43.35
C VAL A 13 -39.94 55.08 -43.55
N LEU A 14 -40.08 56.22 -44.19
CA LEU A 14 -39.37 57.50 -44.16
C LEU A 14 -37.99 57.63 -43.52
N LEU A 15 -37.12 58.17 -44.38
CA LEU A 15 -35.83 58.83 -44.00
C LEU A 15 -36.05 60.09 -43.18
N ALA A 16 -35.38 60.16 -42.02
CA ALA A 16 -35.00 61.39 -41.38
C ALA A 16 -33.46 61.32 -41.14
N GLY A 17 -32.77 62.28 -41.71
CA GLY A 17 -31.33 62.36 -41.60
C GLY A 17 -30.90 62.86 -40.22
N GLU A 18 -30.10 62.10 -39.52
CA GLU A 18 -29.29 62.57 -38.39
C GLU A 18 -27.83 62.37 -38.65
N THR A 19 -27.04 63.37 -38.59
CA THR A 19 -25.63 63.45 -38.71
C THR A 19 -25.01 62.73 -37.50
N ARG A 20 -24.51 61.44 -37.69
CA ARG A 20 -23.72 60.78 -36.66
C ARG A 20 -22.29 61.29 -36.67
N ILE A 21 -21.89 61.93 -35.62
CA ILE A 21 -20.51 62.12 -35.22
C ILE A 21 -19.99 60.74 -34.85
N GLN A 22 -19.11 60.13 -35.64
CA GLN A 22 -18.37 58.93 -35.27
C GLN A 22 -17.33 59.29 -34.20
N ALA A 23 -17.65 59.06 -32.92
CA ALA A 23 -16.62 58.92 -31.90
C ALA A 23 -15.94 57.59 -32.14
N GLN A 24 -14.74 57.59 -32.73
CA GLN A 24 -13.82 56.46 -32.74
C GLN A 24 -13.29 56.31 -31.29
N GLY A 25 -14.06 55.63 -30.44
CA GLY A 25 -13.56 55.02 -29.24
C GLY A 25 -12.92 53.71 -29.61
N GLY A 26 -11.66 53.67 -29.95
CA GLY A 26 -10.92 52.43 -30.06
C GLY A 26 -10.94 51.75 -28.68
N ALA A 27 -11.52 50.54 -28.61
CA ALA A 27 -11.30 49.70 -27.42
C ALA A 27 -9.78 49.65 -27.18
N PRO A 28 -9.32 49.75 -25.93
CA PRO A 28 -7.90 49.63 -25.65
C PRO A 28 -7.43 48.30 -26.18
N ALA A 29 -6.39 48.32 -27.01
CA ALA A 29 -5.76 47.12 -27.51
C ALA A 29 -5.41 46.22 -26.31
N GLN A 30 -6.11 45.11 -26.18
CA GLN A 30 -5.78 44.15 -25.14
C GLN A 30 -4.34 43.69 -25.40
N THR A 31 -3.47 43.94 -24.44
CA THR A 31 -2.10 43.41 -24.46
C THR A 31 -2.19 41.89 -24.71
N PRO A 32 -1.46 41.36 -25.70
CA PRO A 32 -1.52 39.93 -25.98
C PRO A 32 -1.14 39.12 -24.73
N VAL A 33 -2.04 38.24 -24.30
CA VAL A 33 -1.83 37.38 -23.14
C VAL A 33 -0.77 36.34 -23.49
N VAL A 34 0.25 36.15 -22.64
CA VAL A 34 1.27 35.13 -22.82
C VAL A 34 0.64 33.73 -22.62
N LYS A 35 0.72 32.89 -23.66
CA LYS A 35 0.24 31.49 -23.58
C LYS A 35 1.35 30.58 -23.07
N ALA A 36 0.97 29.44 -22.45
CA ALA A 36 1.90 28.46 -21.88
C ALA A 36 2.98 28.02 -22.90
N GLN A 37 2.56 27.73 -24.14
CA GLN A 37 3.47 27.33 -25.23
C GLN A 37 4.42 28.44 -25.70
N ASP A 38 4.14 29.67 -25.42
CA ASP A 38 4.92 30.84 -25.89
C ASP A 38 5.95 31.30 -24.82
N THR A 39 5.85 30.76 -23.59
CA THR A 39 6.79 31.05 -22.52
C THR A 39 8.21 30.57 -22.84
N LYS A 40 9.22 31.34 -22.40
CA LYS A 40 10.64 31.06 -22.70
C LYS A 40 11.48 31.10 -21.42
N GLY A 41 12.62 30.44 -21.50
CA GLY A 41 13.59 30.42 -20.41
C GLY A 41 13.61 29.11 -19.63
N THR A 42 14.14 29.17 -18.43
CA THR A 42 14.16 28.05 -17.48
C THR A 42 12.75 27.68 -17.00
N PRO A 43 12.53 26.49 -16.42
CA PRO A 43 11.24 26.13 -15.87
C PRO A 43 10.72 27.14 -14.83
N ASP A 44 11.58 27.74 -14.02
CA ASP A 44 11.23 28.80 -13.08
C ASP A 44 10.75 30.06 -13.79
N GLU A 45 11.50 30.57 -14.77
CA GLU A 45 11.13 31.76 -15.55
C GLU A 45 9.82 31.57 -16.33
N ARG A 46 9.58 30.39 -16.88
CA ARG A 46 8.33 30.06 -17.58
C ARG A 46 7.14 30.04 -16.62
N ALA A 47 7.31 29.50 -15.41
CA ALA A 47 6.29 29.49 -14.39
C ALA A 47 5.99 30.93 -13.92
N ASP A 48 7.01 31.77 -13.71
CA ASP A 48 6.84 33.17 -13.33
C ASP A 48 6.04 33.97 -14.34
N GLN A 49 6.33 33.80 -15.66
CA GLN A 49 5.57 34.44 -16.75
C GLN A 49 4.09 34.09 -16.67
N LEU A 50 3.75 32.80 -16.44
CA LEU A 50 2.36 32.37 -16.35
C LEU A 50 1.68 32.85 -15.07
N VAL A 51 2.35 32.77 -13.92
CA VAL A 51 1.79 33.24 -12.65
C VAL A 51 1.48 34.74 -12.70
N ALA A 52 2.31 35.52 -13.38
CA ALA A 52 2.08 36.95 -13.57
C ALA A 52 0.84 37.27 -14.42
N GLU A 53 0.51 36.41 -15.40
CA GLU A 53 -0.68 36.56 -16.25
C GLU A 53 -1.97 36.05 -15.58
N MET A 54 -1.86 35.16 -14.57
CA MET A 54 -3.02 34.52 -13.93
C MET A 54 -3.76 35.46 -13.00
N THR A 55 -5.09 35.46 -13.10
CA THR A 55 -5.97 36.04 -12.07
C THR A 55 -5.93 35.19 -10.78
N LEU A 56 -6.34 35.75 -9.65
CA LEU A 56 -6.46 35.00 -8.39
C LEU A 56 -7.36 33.76 -8.56
N ALA A 57 -8.47 33.89 -9.26
CA ALA A 57 -9.40 32.79 -9.50
C ALA A 57 -8.77 31.65 -10.30
N GLU A 58 -7.93 31.94 -11.29
CA GLU A 58 -7.19 30.94 -12.08
C GLU A 58 -6.11 30.28 -11.24
N LYS A 59 -5.38 31.03 -10.41
CA LYS A 59 -4.38 30.48 -9.47
C LYS A 59 -5.05 29.51 -8.51
N VAL A 60 -6.17 29.91 -7.91
CA VAL A 60 -6.96 29.08 -6.99
C VAL A 60 -7.51 27.83 -7.69
N SER A 61 -7.99 27.98 -8.92
CA SER A 61 -8.41 26.82 -9.72
C SER A 61 -7.27 25.81 -9.95
N LEU A 62 -6.06 26.31 -10.26
CA LEU A 62 -4.89 25.45 -10.54
C LEU A 62 -4.41 24.69 -9.30
N ILE A 63 -4.46 25.30 -8.10
CA ILE A 63 -4.04 24.67 -6.83
C ILE A 63 -5.11 23.77 -6.21
N GLY A 64 -6.25 23.59 -6.87
CA GLY A 64 -7.32 22.66 -6.50
C GLY A 64 -7.47 21.52 -7.48
N GLY A 65 -7.80 20.34 -6.98
CA GLY A 65 -8.00 19.13 -7.77
C GLY A 65 -9.39 19.00 -8.38
N ALA A 66 -9.49 18.09 -9.37
CA ALA A 66 -10.75 17.67 -9.99
C ALA A 66 -10.76 16.12 -10.15
N GLY A 67 -10.88 15.39 -9.04
CA GLY A 67 -10.81 13.93 -9.00
C GLY A 67 -9.36 13.43 -9.13
N PHE A 68 -8.99 12.92 -10.29
CA PHE A 68 -7.61 12.50 -10.62
C PHE A 68 -6.96 13.41 -11.65
N THR A 69 -7.35 14.70 -11.65
CA THR A 69 -6.77 15.73 -12.52
C THR A 69 -6.63 17.06 -11.79
N THR A 70 -5.83 17.96 -12.35
CA THR A 70 -5.93 19.38 -12.06
C THR A 70 -6.99 20.04 -12.95
N HIS A 71 -7.26 21.32 -12.77
CA HIS A 71 -8.06 22.12 -13.69
C HIS A 71 -7.19 22.66 -14.83
N ALA A 72 -7.73 22.72 -16.04
CA ALA A 72 -7.12 23.44 -17.15
C ALA A 72 -7.36 24.96 -16.98
N ILE A 73 -6.40 25.80 -17.45
CA ILE A 73 -6.56 27.24 -17.54
C ILE A 73 -6.54 27.62 -19.03
N GLU A 74 -7.68 27.46 -19.69
CA GLU A 74 -7.83 27.58 -21.14
C GLU A 74 -7.37 28.93 -21.70
N ARG A 75 -7.65 30.02 -20.98
CA ARG A 75 -7.22 31.37 -21.37
C ARG A 75 -5.71 31.46 -21.57
N LEU A 76 -4.93 30.76 -20.79
CA LEU A 76 -3.45 30.72 -20.84
C LEU A 76 -2.92 29.49 -21.59
N GLY A 77 -3.78 28.61 -22.07
CA GLY A 77 -3.35 27.38 -22.76
C GLY A 77 -2.65 26.37 -21.82
N ILE A 78 -2.93 26.42 -20.51
CA ILE A 78 -2.41 25.46 -19.54
C ILE A 78 -3.34 24.26 -19.54
N PRO A 79 -2.85 23.04 -19.91
CA PRO A 79 -3.69 21.84 -19.93
C PRO A 79 -3.99 21.35 -18.49
N LEU A 80 -4.99 20.48 -18.36
CA LEU A 80 -5.14 19.69 -17.13
C LEU A 80 -4.03 18.64 -17.06
N PHE A 81 -3.62 18.30 -15.84
CA PHE A 81 -2.64 17.24 -15.58
C PHE A 81 -3.35 16.05 -14.95
N THR A 82 -3.17 14.87 -15.54
CA THR A 82 -3.83 13.62 -15.14
C THR A 82 -2.97 12.85 -14.12
N MET A 83 -3.61 12.10 -13.25
CA MET A 83 -2.95 11.31 -12.20
C MET A 83 -3.44 9.87 -12.26
N SER A 84 -2.61 8.92 -11.84
CA SER A 84 -2.99 7.53 -11.66
C SER A 84 -2.54 7.02 -10.31
N ASP A 85 -3.46 6.41 -9.57
CA ASP A 85 -3.12 5.55 -8.45
C ASP A 85 -2.39 4.30 -8.91
N GLY A 86 -1.85 3.59 -7.92
CA GLY A 86 -1.27 2.28 -8.07
C GLY A 86 0.24 2.28 -8.08
N PRO A 87 0.92 2.26 -6.91
CA PRO A 87 2.36 2.02 -6.86
C PRO A 87 2.75 0.66 -7.45
N ASN A 88 1.80 -0.28 -7.54
CA ASN A 88 2.01 -1.60 -8.13
C ASN A 88 1.56 -1.70 -9.61
N GLY A 89 1.37 -0.56 -10.29
CA GLY A 89 0.95 -0.46 -11.70
C GLY A 89 -0.07 0.65 -11.92
N VAL A 90 -0.33 0.99 -13.19
CA VAL A 90 -1.22 2.10 -13.55
C VAL A 90 -2.68 1.70 -13.35
N ARG A 91 -3.36 2.30 -12.36
CA ARG A 91 -4.72 1.93 -11.95
C ARG A 91 -5.82 2.77 -12.60
N ASN A 92 -5.70 4.08 -12.47
CA ASN A 92 -6.69 5.05 -12.95
C ASN A 92 -6.09 5.79 -14.14
N ALA A 93 -6.61 5.54 -15.33
CA ALA A 93 -6.16 6.25 -16.52
C ALA A 93 -7.31 7.11 -17.06
N PRO A 94 -7.00 8.24 -17.74
CA PRO A 94 -8.03 9.06 -18.37
C PRO A 94 -8.82 8.25 -19.40
N GLY A 95 -10.13 8.42 -19.40
CA GLY A 95 -11.06 7.77 -20.32
C GLY A 95 -12.34 7.27 -19.67
N ASN A 96 -13.38 7.10 -20.45
CA ASN A 96 -14.65 6.54 -19.99
C ASN A 96 -15.24 5.58 -21.05
N PRO A 97 -15.09 4.26 -20.89
CA PRO A 97 -14.41 3.57 -19.78
C PRO A 97 -12.88 3.77 -19.85
N PRO A 98 -12.17 3.64 -18.68
CA PRO A 98 -10.72 3.73 -18.69
C PRO A 98 -10.10 2.59 -19.51
N PRO A 99 -8.93 2.81 -20.15
CA PRO A 99 -8.28 1.79 -20.95
C PRO A 99 -7.85 0.60 -20.07
N ARG A 100 -8.11 -0.62 -20.55
CA ARG A 100 -7.79 -1.88 -19.89
C ARG A 100 -6.36 -2.34 -20.20
N GLY A 101 -5.92 -3.39 -19.53
CA GLY A 101 -4.68 -4.09 -19.84
C GLY A 101 -3.44 -3.53 -19.15
N ALA A 102 -3.56 -2.75 -18.07
CA ALA A 102 -2.39 -2.39 -17.26
C ALA A 102 -1.83 -3.62 -16.56
N CYS A 103 -0.51 -3.67 -16.45
CA CYS A 103 0.18 -4.74 -15.76
C CYS A 103 -0.02 -4.60 -14.24
N ALA A 104 -0.44 -5.67 -13.60
CA ALA A 104 -0.38 -5.81 -12.15
C ALA A 104 1.02 -6.36 -11.79
N PHE A 105 1.92 -5.46 -11.47
CA PHE A 105 3.26 -5.83 -11.04
C PHE A 105 3.25 -6.43 -9.63
N PRO A 106 4.32 -7.16 -9.23
CA PRO A 106 4.53 -7.52 -7.84
C PRO A 106 4.46 -6.30 -6.91
N ALA A 107 3.96 -6.50 -5.70
CA ALA A 107 3.85 -5.43 -4.71
C ALA A 107 5.20 -4.80 -4.35
N GLY A 108 5.19 -3.58 -3.80
CA GLY A 108 6.41 -2.86 -3.45
C GLY A 108 7.35 -3.66 -2.53
N VAL A 109 6.78 -4.35 -1.54
CA VAL A 109 7.55 -5.23 -0.64
C VAL A 109 8.20 -6.40 -1.39
N ALA A 110 7.54 -6.95 -2.42
CA ALA A 110 8.12 -7.99 -3.28
C ALA A 110 9.28 -7.43 -4.11
N LEU A 111 9.14 -6.21 -4.65
CA LEU A 111 10.24 -5.55 -5.33
C LEU A 111 11.44 -5.34 -4.40
N ALA A 112 11.22 -4.88 -3.18
CA ALA A 112 12.28 -4.70 -2.19
C ALA A 112 12.95 -6.04 -1.81
N ALA A 113 12.18 -7.13 -1.74
CA ALA A 113 12.69 -8.47 -1.45
C ALA A 113 13.59 -9.04 -2.55
N THR A 114 13.61 -8.44 -3.74
CA THR A 114 14.61 -8.78 -4.77
C THR A 114 16.01 -8.34 -4.38
N TRP A 115 16.16 -7.31 -3.54
CA TRP A 115 17.43 -6.65 -3.23
C TRP A 115 18.26 -6.31 -4.49
N ASP A 116 17.55 -5.87 -5.53
CA ASP A 116 18.14 -5.66 -6.86
C ASP A 116 17.74 -4.28 -7.42
N PRO A 117 18.67 -3.33 -7.45
CA PRO A 117 18.44 -2.00 -8.01
C PRO A 117 18.08 -2.02 -9.51
N GLU A 118 18.58 -3.02 -10.27
CA GLU A 118 18.27 -3.14 -11.70
C GLU A 118 16.83 -3.60 -11.92
N MET A 119 16.32 -4.50 -11.06
CA MET A 119 14.91 -4.87 -11.06
C MET A 119 14.02 -3.66 -10.72
N ALA A 120 14.43 -2.83 -9.76
CA ALA A 120 13.71 -1.60 -9.43
C ALA A 120 13.68 -0.61 -10.63
N ALA A 121 14.80 -0.47 -11.34
CA ALA A 121 14.85 0.35 -12.55
C ALA A 121 13.99 -0.22 -13.69
N ALA A 122 14.02 -1.54 -13.92
CA ALA A 122 13.19 -2.19 -14.94
C ALA A 122 11.69 -2.01 -14.65
N TYR A 123 11.32 -2.16 -13.37
CA TYR A 123 9.94 -1.95 -12.90
C TYR A 123 9.49 -0.49 -13.12
N GLY A 124 10.27 0.49 -12.63
CA GLY A 124 9.94 1.90 -12.79
C GLY A 124 9.83 2.32 -14.26
N LYS A 125 10.72 1.81 -15.12
CA LYS A 125 10.64 2.01 -16.57
C LYS A 125 9.34 1.47 -17.16
N ALA A 126 8.94 0.26 -16.80
CA ALA A 126 7.73 -0.37 -17.32
C ALA A 126 6.47 0.42 -16.90
N VAL A 127 6.37 0.85 -15.64
CA VAL A 127 5.27 1.70 -15.15
C VAL A 127 5.23 3.03 -15.91
N GLY A 128 6.37 3.71 -16.08
CA GLY A 128 6.43 4.98 -16.81
C GLY A 128 6.01 4.86 -18.28
N LEU A 129 6.34 3.75 -18.95
CA LEU A 129 5.87 3.47 -20.32
C LEU A 129 4.35 3.24 -20.34
N GLU A 130 3.79 2.54 -19.35
CA GLU A 130 2.35 2.35 -19.25
C GLU A 130 1.59 3.65 -18.96
N ASP A 131 2.15 4.54 -18.13
CA ASP A 131 1.63 5.89 -17.94
C ASP A 131 1.55 6.66 -19.27
N ARG A 132 2.63 6.63 -20.04
CA ARG A 132 2.69 7.30 -21.35
C ARG A 132 1.71 6.68 -22.37
N ALA A 133 1.51 5.36 -22.34
CA ALA A 133 0.52 4.68 -23.17
C ALA A 133 -0.91 5.14 -22.86
N ARG A 134 -1.17 5.57 -21.63
CA ARG A 134 -2.50 5.94 -21.10
C ARG A 134 -2.72 7.45 -21.02
N GLY A 135 -1.66 8.24 -21.04
CA GLY A 135 -1.73 9.69 -20.89
C GLY A 135 -1.77 10.16 -19.44
N THR A 136 -1.14 9.41 -18.53
CA THR A 136 -0.96 9.79 -17.14
C THR A 136 0.27 10.68 -16.98
N HIS A 137 0.11 11.84 -16.32
CA HIS A 137 1.21 12.76 -16.02
C HIS A 137 1.90 12.39 -14.71
N PHE A 138 1.10 12.18 -13.64
CA PHE A 138 1.59 11.84 -12.31
C PHE A 138 1.24 10.41 -11.93
N GLN A 139 2.25 9.58 -11.72
CA GLN A 139 2.10 8.27 -11.09
C GLN A 139 2.14 8.44 -9.58
N LEU A 140 1.04 8.12 -8.88
CA LEU A 140 0.93 8.27 -7.42
C LEU A 140 1.62 7.11 -6.71
N GLY A 141 2.93 7.13 -6.75
CA GLY A 141 3.85 6.13 -6.21
C GLY A 141 5.31 6.47 -6.55
N PRO A 142 6.25 5.72 -5.97
CA PRO A 142 6.08 4.61 -5.04
C PRO A 142 5.73 5.04 -3.62
N GLY A 143 5.23 4.08 -2.81
CA GLY A 143 5.09 4.25 -1.37
C GLY A 143 6.43 4.06 -0.66
N LEU A 144 6.83 5.00 0.21
CA LEU A 144 8.16 5.02 0.85
C LEU A 144 8.11 4.97 2.38
N ASN A 145 6.94 4.70 2.97
CA ASN A 145 6.83 4.56 4.41
C ASN A 145 7.58 3.31 4.90
N ILE A 146 8.00 3.34 6.15
CA ILE A 146 8.71 2.24 6.78
C ILE A 146 7.71 1.23 7.34
N CYS A 147 7.96 -0.07 7.14
CA CYS A 147 7.23 -1.16 7.77
C CYS A 147 7.59 -1.23 9.26
N ARG A 148 6.98 -0.35 10.07
CA ARG A 148 7.27 -0.22 11.51
C ARG A 148 6.64 -1.35 12.33
N VAL A 149 5.39 -1.70 12.01
CA VAL A 149 4.66 -2.82 12.62
C VAL A 149 4.21 -3.78 11.54
N PRO A 150 4.19 -5.10 11.80
CA PRO A 150 3.83 -6.09 10.79
C PRO A 150 2.37 -5.98 10.35
N VAL A 151 1.50 -5.45 11.19
CA VAL A 151 0.04 -5.42 11.01
C VAL A 151 -0.47 -4.25 10.17
N ASN A 152 0.36 -3.27 9.81
CA ASN A 152 -0.06 -2.17 8.95
C ASN A 152 -0.62 -2.69 7.62
N GLY A 153 -1.85 -2.34 7.31
CA GLY A 153 -2.59 -2.82 6.15
C GLY A 153 -2.01 -2.44 4.79
N ARG A 154 -1.05 -1.50 4.75
CA ARG A 154 -0.37 -1.03 3.53
C ARG A 154 1.11 -1.41 3.44
N ASN A 155 1.62 -2.26 4.34
CA ASN A 155 3.01 -2.71 4.26
C ASN A 155 3.38 -3.30 2.90
N PHE A 156 2.42 -3.93 2.20
CA PHE A 156 2.65 -4.49 0.86
C PHE A 156 3.07 -3.45 -0.17
N GLU A 157 2.71 -2.16 0.00
CA GLU A 157 3.07 -1.09 -0.94
C GLU A 157 4.49 -0.54 -0.71
N TYR A 158 5.09 -0.79 0.45
CA TYR A 158 6.33 -0.16 0.91
C TYR A 158 7.54 -1.05 0.66
N PHE A 159 8.75 -0.50 0.89
CA PHE A 159 10.01 -1.18 0.59
C PHE A 159 10.70 -1.77 1.82
N GLY A 160 9.93 -2.18 2.83
CA GLY A 160 10.43 -2.87 4.01
C GLY A 160 10.74 -1.95 5.19
N GLU A 161 11.52 -2.47 6.15
CA GLU A 161 11.80 -1.76 7.41
C GLU A 161 13.08 -0.94 7.38
N ASP A 162 13.99 -1.18 6.41
CA ASP A 162 15.31 -0.55 6.43
C ASP A 162 15.41 0.66 5.49
N PRO A 163 15.81 1.84 6.01
CA PRO A 163 15.90 3.07 5.22
C PRO A 163 16.95 3.02 4.10
N CYS A 164 18.02 2.22 4.22
CA CYS A 164 19.03 2.07 3.18
C CYS A 164 18.48 1.27 2.00
N LEU A 165 17.88 0.10 2.26
CA LEU A 165 17.23 -0.73 1.25
C LEU A 165 16.15 0.06 0.52
N ALA A 166 15.24 0.68 1.29
CA ALA A 166 14.14 1.46 0.74
C ALA A 166 14.64 2.62 -0.14
N SER A 167 15.71 3.31 0.27
CA SER A 167 16.31 4.40 -0.48
C SER A 167 16.87 3.96 -1.83
N ILE A 168 17.64 2.86 -1.84
CA ILE A 168 18.27 2.35 -3.07
C ILE A 168 17.20 1.89 -4.08
N ILE A 169 16.21 1.14 -3.63
CA ILE A 169 15.10 0.71 -4.47
C ILE A 169 14.31 1.91 -5.01
N ALA A 170 13.97 2.88 -4.14
CA ALA A 170 13.22 4.07 -4.52
C ALA A 170 13.95 4.90 -5.58
N VAL A 171 15.23 5.20 -5.39
CA VAL A 171 16.01 6.03 -6.32
C VAL A 171 16.05 5.42 -7.72
N ASN A 172 16.28 4.10 -7.82
CA ASN A 172 16.35 3.42 -9.11
C ASN A 172 14.97 3.35 -9.79
N TRP A 173 13.92 3.08 -9.03
CA TRP A 173 12.55 3.08 -9.53
C TRP A 173 12.14 4.46 -10.07
N VAL A 174 12.31 5.53 -9.27
CA VAL A 174 11.86 6.87 -9.67
C VAL A 174 12.66 7.43 -10.85
N LYS A 175 13.98 7.23 -10.89
CA LYS A 175 14.82 7.64 -12.05
C LYS A 175 14.33 7.00 -13.34
N ALA A 176 14.10 5.70 -13.32
CA ALA A 176 13.71 4.96 -14.50
C ALA A 176 12.29 5.31 -14.99
N CYS A 177 11.35 5.55 -14.07
CA CYS A 177 10.00 6.01 -14.38
C CYS A 177 10.01 7.44 -14.96
N SER A 178 10.71 8.36 -14.30
CA SER A 178 10.83 9.75 -14.77
C SER A 178 11.47 9.86 -16.15
N ALA A 179 12.42 8.99 -16.46
CA ALA A 179 13.06 8.95 -17.79
C ALA A 179 12.10 8.61 -18.93
N GLN A 180 10.89 8.10 -18.64
CA GLN A 180 9.84 7.84 -19.64
C GLN A 180 8.92 9.05 -19.87
N GLY A 181 9.06 10.13 -19.08
CA GLY A 181 8.19 11.32 -19.15
C GLY A 181 6.91 11.21 -18.31
N SER A 182 6.87 10.33 -17.33
CA SER A 182 5.91 10.31 -16.23
C SER A 182 6.55 10.90 -14.97
N VAL A 183 5.76 11.46 -14.08
CA VAL A 183 6.26 12.04 -12.82
C VAL A 183 5.85 11.15 -11.64
N PRO A 184 6.81 10.40 -11.06
CA PRO A 184 6.58 9.74 -9.79
C PRO A 184 6.21 10.74 -8.69
N THR A 185 5.18 10.41 -7.92
CA THR A 185 4.75 11.15 -6.75
C THR A 185 4.99 10.29 -5.53
N ILE A 186 6.13 10.51 -4.84
CA ILE A 186 6.46 9.70 -3.68
C ILE A 186 5.50 9.98 -2.52
N LYS A 187 5.12 8.91 -1.81
CA LYS A 187 4.08 8.93 -0.78
C LYS A 187 4.38 7.95 0.36
N HIS A 188 3.83 8.08 1.55
CA HIS A 188 3.05 9.22 2.07
C HIS A 188 3.93 10.02 3.02
N PHE A 189 4.20 11.27 2.75
CA PHE A 189 5.17 12.13 3.44
C PHE A 189 4.52 12.86 4.62
N ALA A 190 4.77 12.48 5.89
CA ALA A 190 5.51 11.35 6.38
C ALA A 190 4.86 10.78 7.65
N GLY A 191 5.34 9.60 8.06
CA GLY A 191 4.92 9.02 9.34
C GLY A 191 3.61 8.21 9.29
N ASN A 192 3.04 7.93 8.12
CA ASN A 192 1.87 7.05 7.98
C ASN A 192 2.32 5.57 7.99
N ASN A 193 2.55 5.03 9.20
CA ASN A 193 3.09 3.68 9.39
C ASN A 193 2.05 2.71 9.97
N GLN A 194 0.77 3.10 9.97
CA GLN A 194 -0.42 2.33 10.36
C GLN A 194 -1.63 2.86 9.60
N GLU A 195 -2.64 2.03 9.43
CA GLU A 195 -3.92 2.40 8.83
C GLU A 195 -5.02 2.63 9.88
N GLU A 196 -4.89 2.01 11.05
CA GLU A 196 -5.79 2.28 12.17
C GLU A 196 -5.63 3.73 12.64
N TYR A 197 -6.74 4.45 12.70
CA TYR A 197 -6.79 5.90 13.01
C TYR A 197 -5.97 6.81 12.09
N ARG A 198 -5.54 6.39 10.90
CA ARG A 198 -4.65 7.16 10.01
C ARG A 198 -5.07 8.62 9.77
N ASN A 199 -6.39 8.92 9.80
CA ASN A 199 -6.92 10.27 9.57
C ASN A 199 -6.87 11.18 10.81
N SER A 200 -6.41 10.69 11.96
CA SER A 200 -6.46 11.43 13.22
C SER A 200 -5.32 11.13 14.18
N VAL A 201 -4.58 10.04 14.00
CA VAL A 201 -3.46 9.69 14.88
C VAL A 201 -2.36 10.74 14.78
N ASP A 202 -1.81 11.13 15.94
CA ASP A 202 -0.60 11.95 16.06
C ASP A 202 0.61 11.05 16.30
N ALA A 203 1.39 10.81 15.25
CA ALA A 203 2.67 10.12 15.33
C ALA A 203 3.70 11.06 15.96
N GLN A 204 4.07 10.79 17.21
CA GLN A 204 5.08 11.58 17.94
C GLN A 204 6.45 10.94 17.78
N VAL A 205 7.28 11.56 16.97
CA VAL A 205 8.57 11.03 16.54
C VAL A 205 9.68 12.03 16.83
N ASP A 206 10.74 11.57 17.50
CA ASP A 206 11.94 12.38 17.71
C ASP A 206 12.55 12.84 16.38
N GLU A 207 13.07 14.10 16.34
CA GLU A 207 13.65 14.70 15.12
C GLU A 207 14.79 13.85 14.55
N ARG A 208 15.65 13.30 15.40
CA ARG A 208 16.73 12.40 14.98
C ARG A 208 16.19 11.14 14.31
N VAL A 209 15.17 10.56 14.91
CA VAL A 209 14.52 9.35 14.38
C VAL A 209 13.87 9.64 13.02
N MET A 210 13.26 10.82 12.87
CA MET A 210 12.77 11.25 11.55
C MET A 210 13.89 11.27 10.52
N HIS A 211 15.03 11.90 10.81
CA HIS A 211 16.14 12.04 9.88
C HIS A 211 16.88 10.74 9.57
N GLU A 212 17.01 9.82 10.54
CA GLU A 212 17.76 8.58 10.36
C GLU A 212 16.90 7.41 9.84
N ILE A 213 15.56 7.43 10.05
CA ILE A 213 14.67 6.31 9.75
C ILE A 213 13.59 6.65 8.72
N TYR A 214 12.72 7.63 9.04
CA TYR A 214 11.48 7.83 8.27
C TYR A 214 11.64 8.73 7.04
N LEU A 215 12.66 9.58 7.01
CA LEU A 215 12.90 10.52 5.93
C LEU A 215 13.95 10.09 4.88
N PRO A 216 14.89 9.15 5.12
CA PRO A 216 15.98 8.90 4.17
C PRO A 216 15.53 8.46 2.79
N ALA A 217 14.53 7.57 2.67
CA ALA A 217 14.03 7.15 1.37
C ALA A 217 13.40 8.32 0.58
N PHE A 218 12.65 9.19 1.25
CA PHE A 218 12.10 10.40 0.66
C PHE A 218 13.21 11.38 0.26
N LYS A 219 14.20 11.60 1.14
CA LYS A 219 15.34 12.47 0.86
C LYS A 219 16.10 12.02 -0.37
N LYS A 220 16.49 10.75 -0.41
CA LYS A 220 17.25 10.20 -1.54
C LYS A 220 16.43 10.21 -2.84
N ALA A 221 15.15 9.90 -2.79
CA ALA A 221 14.27 10.03 -3.96
C ALA A 221 14.18 11.48 -4.45
N ALA A 222 14.10 12.46 -3.53
CA ALA A 222 14.04 13.88 -3.88
C ALA A 222 15.37 14.43 -4.43
N THR A 223 16.50 14.09 -3.80
CA THR A 223 17.81 14.69 -4.11
C THR A 223 18.59 13.91 -5.16
N GLU A 224 18.57 12.60 -5.13
CA GLU A 224 19.29 11.71 -6.07
C GLU A 224 18.34 11.17 -7.16
N GLY A 225 17.10 10.86 -6.81
CA GLY A 225 16.06 10.40 -7.75
C GLY A 225 15.56 11.49 -8.68
N GLY A 226 15.67 12.76 -8.28
CA GLY A 226 15.28 13.92 -9.09
C GLY A 226 13.76 14.07 -9.22
N ILE A 227 12.98 13.59 -8.24
CA ILE A 227 11.52 13.70 -8.27
C ILE A 227 11.06 15.16 -8.14
N VAL A 228 9.89 15.44 -8.71
CA VAL A 228 9.29 16.78 -8.69
C VAL A 228 7.85 16.80 -8.12
N ALA A 229 7.41 15.70 -7.50
CA ALA A 229 6.12 15.61 -6.81
C ALA A 229 6.20 14.75 -5.54
N VAL A 230 5.55 15.24 -4.48
CA VAL A 230 5.44 14.58 -3.18
C VAL A 230 3.98 14.64 -2.74
N MET A 231 3.45 13.53 -2.18
CA MET A 231 2.13 13.49 -1.54
C MET A 231 2.30 13.44 -0.04
N CYS A 232 1.73 14.43 0.69
CA CYS A 232 1.71 14.39 2.15
C CYS A 232 0.69 13.37 2.68
N SER A 233 0.97 12.82 3.86
CA SER A 233 0.16 11.77 4.48
C SER A 233 -1.08 12.29 5.20
N TYR A 234 -1.98 11.39 5.61
CA TYR A 234 -3.21 11.72 6.34
C TYR A 234 -2.99 12.11 7.80
N ASN A 235 -2.02 11.48 8.46
CA ASN A 235 -1.81 11.56 9.90
C ASN A 235 -1.26 12.91 10.36
N GLN A 236 -1.36 13.15 11.64
CA GLN A 236 -0.57 14.18 12.29
C GLN A 236 0.85 13.67 12.57
N LEU A 237 1.80 14.57 12.52
CA LEU A 237 3.20 14.36 12.89
C LEU A 237 3.60 15.44 13.89
N ASN A 238 3.87 15.05 15.13
CA ASN A 238 4.25 15.96 16.21
C ASN A 238 3.24 17.11 16.39
N GLY A 239 1.94 16.79 16.40
CA GLY A 239 0.85 17.72 16.66
C GLY A 239 0.29 18.47 15.44
N PHE A 240 0.85 18.28 14.23
CA PHE A 240 0.38 18.94 13.02
C PHE A 240 0.04 17.92 11.94
N PHE A 241 -1.11 18.07 11.27
CA PHE A 241 -1.39 17.29 10.07
C PHE A 241 -0.26 17.45 9.05
N ALA A 242 0.12 16.38 8.37
CA ALA A 242 1.26 16.41 7.45
C ALA A 242 1.11 17.50 6.36
N SER A 243 -0.12 17.75 5.88
CA SER A 243 -0.44 18.84 4.94
C SER A 243 -0.26 20.26 5.50
N ALA A 244 -0.25 20.39 6.83
CA ALA A 244 -0.14 21.65 7.57
C ALA A 244 1.16 21.76 8.39
N ASN A 245 2.09 20.84 8.19
CA ASN A 245 3.33 20.77 8.97
C ASN A 245 4.45 21.59 8.32
N ASP A 246 4.63 22.82 8.80
CA ASP A 246 5.66 23.75 8.27
C ASP A 246 7.08 23.19 8.39
N TRP A 247 7.41 22.53 9.52
CA TRP A 247 8.72 21.90 9.70
C TRP A 247 8.97 20.85 8.59
N LEU A 248 8.00 19.99 8.36
CA LEU A 248 8.12 18.91 7.37
C LEU A 248 8.20 19.43 5.93
N LEU A 249 7.24 20.31 5.54
CA LEU A 249 7.06 20.72 4.14
C LEU A 249 7.97 21.88 3.71
N ASN A 250 8.15 22.90 4.59
CA ASN A 250 8.97 24.05 4.24
C ASN A 250 10.41 23.90 4.73
N GLN A 251 10.63 23.58 6.03
CA GLN A 251 11.99 23.58 6.57
C GLN A 251 12.80 22.37 6.07
N VAL A 252 12.25 21.14 6.18
CA VAL A 252 12.97 19.92 5.75
C VAL A 252 12.93 19.77 4.24
N LEU A 253 11.74 19.58 3.65
CA LEU A 253 11.61 19.23 2.25
C LEU A 253 12.11 20.35 1.32
N LYS A 254 11.53 21.57 1.47
CA LYS A 254 11.78 22.67 0.51
C LYS A 254 13.09 23.40 0.76
N ASN A 255 13.47 23.64 2.04
CA ASN A 255 14.65 24.41 2.37
C ASN A 255 15.90 23.54 2.52
N GLN A 256 15.90 22.54 3.44
CA GLN A 256 17.09 21.70 3.67
C GLN A 256 17.45 20.85 2.44
N TRP A 257 16.44 20.21 1.80
CA TRP A 257 16.71 19.36 0.63
C TRP A 257 16.68 20.11 -0.69
N GLY A 258 16.29 21.40 -0.69
CA GLY A 258 16.20 22.20 -1.91
C GLY A 258 15.14 21.73 -2.90
N PHE A 259 14.10 21.04 -2.42
CA PHE A 259 13.05 20.48 -3.28
C PHE A 259 12.26 21.58 -3.99
N LYS A 260 12.28 21.56 -5.32
CA LYS A 260 11.66 22.58 -6.17
C LYS A 260 10.34 22.16 -6.80
N GLY A 261 9.93 20.89 -6.64
CA GLY A 261 8.67 20.37 -7.14
C GLY A 261 7.47 20.76 -6.30
N LEU A 262 6.32 20.17 -6.60
CA LEU A 262 5.06 20.41 -5.91
C LEU A 262 4.82 19.42 -4.77
N VAL A 263 4.07 19.85 -3.76
CA VAL A 263 3.51 19.01 -2.69
C VAL A 263 2.00 18.98 -2.85
N MET A 264 1.45 17.77 -3.07
CA MET A 264 0.00 17.56 -3.07
C MET A 264 -0.48 16.95 -1.75
N SER A 265 -1.73 17.17 -1.39
CA SER A 265 -2.37 16.42 -0.31
C SER A 265 -2.69 15.00 -0.77
N ASP A 266 -2.74 14.05 0.15
CA ASP A 266 -3.52 12.83 -0.10
C ASP A 266 -5.02 13.20 -0.25
N TRP A 267 -5.84 12.25 -0.72
CA TRP A 267 -7.25 12.51 -1.10
C TRP A 267 -8.12 12.89 0.10
N GLY A 268 -8.31 14.20 0.29
CA GLY A 268 -9.03 14.77 1.43
C GLY A 268 -8.18 15.02 2.68
N ALA A 269 -6.86 15.01 2.55
CA ALA A 269 -5.91 15.25 3.65
C ALA A 269 -5.55 16.73 3.86
N SER A 270 -6.21 17.67 3.19
CA SER A 270 -6.17 19.09 3.54
C SER A 270 -7.19 19.38 4.64
N HIS A 271 -6.83 20.19 5.62
CA HIS A 271 -7.64 20.42 6.83
C HIS A 271 -7.98 21.90 7.05
N ALA A 272 -7.27 22.83 6.42
CA ALA A 272 -7.49 24.25 6.56
C ALA A 272 -6.99 25.05 5.35
N THR A 273 -7.56 26.24 5.13
CA THR A 273 -7.09 27.16 4.09
C THR A 273 -5.63 27.58 4.30
N THR A 274 -5.19 27.62 5.56
CA THR A 274 -3.80 27.94 5.94
C THR A 274 -2.78 26.89 5.55
N ASP A 275 -3.17 25.70 5.09
CA ASP A 275 -2.25 24.64 4.66
C ASP A 275 -1.38 25.13 3.49
N VAL A 276 -1.93 25.98 2.60
CA VAL A 276 -1.16 26.60 1.53
C VAL A 276 -0.02 27.48 2.06
N ALA A 277 -0.21 28.16 3.17
CA ALA A 277 0.87 28.95 3.81
C ALA A 277 1.92 28.06 4.48
N ARG A 278 1.52 26.86 4.91
CA ARG A 278 2.37 25.87 5.58
C ARG A 278 3.13 24.93 4.62
N GLY A 279 2.93 25.10 3.31
CA GLY A 279 3.74 24.36 2.33
C GLY A 279 2.99 23.42 1.41
N LEU A 280 1.67 23.24 1.56
CA LEU A 280 0.83 22.56 0.58
C LEU A 280 0.78 23.37 -0.71
N ASP A 281 0.88 22.73 -1.87
CA ASP A 281 0.84 23.39 -3.17
C ASP A 281 -0.40 22.97 -4.00
N LEU A 282 -0.98 21.78 -3.75
CA LEU A 282 -2.15 21.27 -4.48
C LEU A 282 -3.07 20.50 -3.53
N GLU A 283 -4.32 20.91 -3.39
CA GLU A 283 -5.35 20.22 -2.62
C GLU A 283 -6.07 19.16 -3.50
N MET A 284 -6.07 17.90 -3.08
CA MET A 284 -6.74 16.80 -3.78
C MET A 284 -7.85 16.20 -2.91
N PRO A 285 -8.91 15.55 -3.47
CA PRO A 285 -9.22 15.44 -4.91
C PRO A 285 -10.03 16.61 -5.46
N TYR A 286 -10.55 17.49 -4.61
CA TYR A 286 -11.41 18.62 -4.98
C TYR A 286 -11.02 19.85 -4.18
N THR A 287 -11.32 21.01 -4.73
CA THR A 287 -11.12 22.30 -4.06
C THR A 287 -12.10 22.43 -2.89
N GLY A 288 -11.66 22.16 -1.69
CA GLY A 288 -12.46 22.26 -0.47
C GLY A 288 -12.03 23.42 0.40
N HIS A 289 -10.90 23.29 1.05
CA HIS A 289 -10.30 24.31 1.90
C HIS A 289 -9.66 25.45 1.10
N LEU A 290 -9.09 25.13 -0.07
CA LEU A 290 -8.47 26.13 -0.95
C LEU A 290 -9.46 26.73 -1.98
N SER A 291 -10.76 26.82 -1.65
CA SER A 291 -11.75 27.47 -2.52
C SER A 291 -11.49 28.98 -2.62
N LEU A 292 -11.96 29.59 -3.71
CA LEU A 292 -11.78 31.04 -3.93
C LEU A 292 -12.35 31.88 -2.77
N GLU A 293 -13.53 31.53 -2.28
CA GLU A 293 -14.18 32.19 -1.14
C GLU A 293 -13.34 32.08 0.15
N ASN A 294 -12.86 30.87 0.46
CA ASN A 294 -12.03 30.65 1.64
C ASN A 294 -10.69 31.38 1.54
N ILE A 295 -10.04 31.33 0.38
CA ILE A 295 -8.78 32.06 0.12
C ILE A 295 -8.97 33.56 0.27
N GLN A 296 -10.02 34.15 -0.31
CA GLN A 296 -10.30 35.58 -0.16
C GLN A 296 -10.54 35.97 1.31
N THR A 297 -11.29 35.13 2.04
CA THR A 297 -11.54 35.30 3.48
C THR A 297 -10.22 35.25 4.28
N ALA A 298 -9.38 34.26 4.01
CA ALA A 298 -8.08 34.08 4.68
C ALA A 298 -7.10 35.22 4.34
N MET A 299 -7.11 35.70 3.10
CA MET A 299 -6.32 36.88 2.69
C MET A 299 -6.77 38.16 3.41
N ALA A 300 -8.09 38.39 3.51
CA ALA A 300 -8.63 39.52 4.26
C ALA A 300 -8.27 39.46 5.75
N ALA A 301 -8.18 38.24 6.32
CA ALA A 301 -7.75 38.01 7.70
C ALA A 301 -6.21 38.03 7.87
N GLY A 302 -5.43 38.13 6.80
CA GLY A 302 -3.97 38.12 6.82
C GLY A 302 -3.32 36.76 7.15
N THR A 303 -4.10 35.66 7.17
CA THR A 303 -3.61 34.32 7.48
C THR A 303 -3.04 33.58 6.25
N VAL A 304 -3.41 34.00 5.06
CA VAL A 304 -2.86 33.59 3.75
C VAL A 304 -2.51 34.86 2.98
N THR A 305 -1.42 34.84 2.23
CA THR A 305 -0.99 35.97 1.39
C THR A 305 -1.03 35.60 -0.09
N GLU A 306 -1.08 36.59 -0.97
CA GLU A 306 -0.96 36.34 -2.41
C GLU A 306 0.35 35.60 -2.77
N THR A 307 1.43 35.90 -2.04
CA THR A 307 2.72 35.18 -2.19
C THR A 307 2.58 33.68 -1.94
N ASN A 308 1.74 33.24 -0.97
CA ASN A 308 1.50 31.82 -0.72
C ASN A 308 0.82 31.16 -1.92
N ILE A 309 -0.17 31.82 -2.51
CA ILE A 309 -0.92 31.32 -3.68
C ILE A 309 -0.02 31.30 -4.93
N ASN A 310 0.73 32.40 -5.15
CA ASN A 310 1.68 32.49 -6.26
C ASN A 310 2.74 31.37 -6.18
N ARG A 311 3.28 31.11 -4.99
CA ARG A 311 4.26 30.04 -4.78
C ARG A 311 3.67 28.66 -5.11
N ALA A 312 2.45 28.37 -4.68
CA ALA A 312 1.79 27.10 -4.95
C ALA A 312 1.54 26.91 -6.46
N ALA A 313 0.95 27.89 -7.12
CA ALA A 313 0.74 27.88 -8.58
C ALA A 313 2.07 27.78 -9.35
N HIS A 314 3.10 28.54 -8.94
CA HIS A 314 4.44 28.49 -9.54
C HIS A 314 5.02 27.07 -9.51
N ARG A 315 4.95 26.34 -8.38
CA ARG A 315 5.51 25.00 -8.24
C ARG A 315 4.84 23.98 -9.18
N ILE A 316 3.53 24.08 -9.35
CA ILE A 316 2.78 23.25 -10.31
C ILE A 316 3.24 23.55 -11.74
N LEU A 317 3.28 24.83 -12.11
CA LEU A 317 3.67 25.27 -13.46
C LEU A 317 5.14 25.01 -13.75
N ARG A 318 6.01 25.20 -12.76
CA ARG A 318 7.42 24.84 -12.87
C ARG A 318 7.61 23.36 -13.15
N THR A 319 6.87 22.51 -12.43
CA THR A 319 6.89 21.06 -12.66
C THR A 319 6.46 20.75 -14.09
N ALA A 320 5.35 21.33 -14.54
CA ALA A 320 4.85 21.15 -15.91
C ALA A 320 5.84 21.65 -16.98
N ALA A 321 6.47 22.80 -16.76
CA ALA A 321 7.49 23.35 -17.65
C ALA A 321 8.75 22.48 -17.71
N ALA A 322 9.21 21.96 -16.55
CA ALA A 322 10.37 21.07 -16.49
C ALA A 322 10.16 19.74 -17.21
N GLN A 323 8.90 19.29 -17.29
CA GLN A 323 8.53 18.06 -18.00
C GLN A 323 8.16 18.29 -19.49
N GLY A 324 8.22 19.56 -19.96
CA GLY A 324 7.84 19.89 -21.32
C GLY A 324 6.33 19.87 -21.60
N TRP A 325 5.48 19.72 -20.57
CA TRP A 325 4.02 19.58 -20.75
C TRP A 325 3.36 20.87 -21.23
N LEU A 326 4.06 21.97 -21.13
CA LEU A 326 3.62 23.29 -21.62
C LEU A 326 4.10 23.59 -23.05
N ASP A 327 4.85 22.70 -23.68
CA ASP A 327 5.43 22.93 -25.01
C ASP A 327 4.39 22.69 -26.12
N ALA A 328 4.54 23.47 -27.19
CA ALA A 328 3.68 23.32 -28.35
C ALA A 328 3.75 21.89 -28.93
N GLY A 329 2.59 21.26 -29.11
CA GLY A 329 2.50 19.92 -29.62
C GLY A 329 2.80 18.78 -28.67
N TRP A 330 3.09 19.06 -27.39
CA TRP A 330 3.24 18.01 -26.39
C TRP A 330 1.96 17.19 -26.23
N GLN A 331 2.12 15.86 -26.18
CA GLN A 331 1.05 14.92 -25.89
C GLN A 331 1.52 13.93 -24.84
N GLN A 332 0.85 13.90 -23.69
CA GLN A 332 1.17 12.95 -22.62
C GLN A 332 0.89 11.51 -23.04
N LYS A 333 -0.20 11.26 -23.77
CA LYS A 333 -0.49 9.95 -24.34
C LYS A 333 0.36 9.69 -25.56
N ASN A 334 1.13 8.60 -25.53
CA ASN A 334 1.85 8.09 -26.69
C ASN A 334 1.07 6.91 -27.33
N PRO A 335 0.36 7.12 -28.45
CA PRO A 335 -0.46 6.09 -29.07
C PRO A 335 0.33 4.94 -29.70
N ALA A 336 1.65 5.09 -29.85
CA ALA A 336 2.52 4.02 -30.36
C ALA A 336 2.85 2.96 -29.31
N LEU A 337 2.61 3.25 -28.01
CA LEU A 337 2.85 2.32 -26.92
C LEU A 337 1.63 1.40 -26.71
N PRO A 338 1.84 0.09 -26.48
CA PRO A 338 0.74 -0.84 -26.24
C PRO A 338 0.09 -0.60 -24.89
N LEU A 339 -1.24 -0.71 -24.82
CA LEU A 339 -2.00 -0.66 -23.57
C LEU A 339 -1.82 -1.93 -22.72
N ASP A 340 -1.56 -3.06 -23.36
CA ASP A 340 -1.29 -4.37 -22.75
C ASP A 340 0.08 -4.84 -23.23
N SER A 341 1.11 -4.56 -22.44
CA SER A 341 2.51 -4.69 -22.82
C SER A 341 3.07 -6.08 -22.49
N PRO A 342 3.59 -6.84 -23.46
CA PRO A 342 4.29 -8.09 -23.18
C PRO A 342 5.62 -7.87 -22.42
N ASP A 343 6.25 -6.69 -22.59
CA ASP A 343 7.50 -6.39 -21.88
C ASP A 343 7.23 -6.02 -20.42
N SER A 344 6.08 -5.39 -20.12
CA SER A 344 5.63 -5.22 -18.73
C SER A 344 5.39 -6.58 -18.05
N ALA A 345 4.74 -7.53 -18.75
CA ALA A 345 4.52 -8.89 -18.24
C ALA A 345 5.85 -9.63 -17.96
N LYS A 346 6.82 -9.53 -18.87
CA LYS A 346 8.18 -10.08 -18.66
C LYS A 346 8.86 -9.46 -17.45
N THR A 347 8.74 -8.15 -17.26
CA THR A 347 9.30 -7.45 -16.10
C THR A 347 8.61 -7.91 -14.82
N ALA A 348 7.28 -8.03 -14.83
CA ALA A 348 6.53 -8.53 -13.69
C ALA A 348 6.96 -9.97 -13.31
N LEU A 349 7.15 -10.84 -14.30
CA LEU A 349 7.65 -12.20 -14.08
C LEU A 349 9.06 -12.20 -13.48
N ALA A 350 9.98 -11.41 -14.04
CA ALA A 350 11.36 -11.35 -13.54
C ALA A 350 11.40 -10.86 -12.08
N VAL A 351 10.63 -9.84 -11.74
CA VAL A 351 10.51 -9.37 -10.35
C VAL A 351 9.90 -10.46 -9.46
N ALA A 352 8.83 -11.13 -9.90
CA ALA A 352 8.19 -12.20 -9.13
C ALA A 352 9.15 -13.37 -8.84
N GLU A 353 9.91 -13.82 -9.84
CA GLU A 353 10.90 -14.90 -9.70
C GLU A 353 12.02 -14.55 -8.71
N ASN A 354 12.48 -13.30 -8.72
CA ASN A 354 13.56 -12.82 -7.86
C ASN A 354 13.10 -12.38 -6.45
N ALA A 355 11.79 -12.22 -6.24
CA ALA A 355 11.21 -11.76 -4.97
C ALA A 355 10.87 -12.90 -4.00
N ILE A 356 10.65 -14.12 -4.49
CA ILE A 356 10.25 -15.25 -3.67
C ILE A 356 11.37 -15.59 -2.70
N VAL A 357 11.04 -15.61 -1.38
CA VAL A 357 11.97 -15.94 -0.31
C VAL A 357 11.74 -17.36 0.17
N LEU A 358 12.74 -18.20 0.11
CA LEU A 358 12.73 -19.52 0.73
C LEU A 358 13.08 -19.38 2.21
N LEU A 359 12.08 -19.55 3.09
CA LEU A 359 12.24 -19.38 4.54
C LEU A 359 12.67 -20.68 5.23
N LYS A 360 12.25 -21.81 4.70
CA LYS A 360 12.54 -23.14 5.26
C LYS A 360 12.63 -24.18 4.14
N ASN A 361 13.55 -25.13 4.25
CA ASN A 361 13.71 -26.22 3.29
C ASN A 361 14.35 -27.45 3.95
N ASP A 362 13.57 -28.11 4.81
CA ASP A 362 14.03 -29.30 5.54
C ASP A 362 14.29 -30.46 4.56
N ARG A 363 15.43 -31.14 4.74
CA ARG A 363 15.81 -32.32 3.98
C ARG A 363 15.80 -32.11 2.45
N GLU A 364 16.07 -30.87 2.01
CA GLU A 364 16.05 -30.53 0.58
C GLU A 364 14.72 -30.92 -0.09
N THR A 365 13.58 -30.64 0.60
CA THR A 365 12.23 -30.89 0.09
C THR A 365 11.98 -30.18 -1.24
N LEU A 366 12.55 -28.99 -1.40
CA LEU A 366 12.59 -28.22 -2.63
C LEU A 366 14.02 -28.18 -3.18
N PRO A 367 14.20 -28.16 -4.51
CA PRO A 367 13.16 -28.20 -5.54
C PRO A 367 12.62 -29.64 -5.77
N LEU A 368 11.37 -29.73 -6.19
CA LEU A 368 10.73 -31.00 -6.57
C LEU A 368 11.37 -31.56 -7.85
N ASP A 369 11.78 -32.80 -7.80
CA ASP A 369 12.37 -33.51 -8.95
C ASP A 369 11.27 -34.19 -9.78
N ARG A 370 10.96 -33.66 -10.97
CA ARG A 370 9.93 -34.18 -11.89
C ARG A 370 10.12 -35.64 -12.29
N SER A 371 11.35 -36.16 -12.18
CA SER A 371 11.63 -37.57 -12.49
C SER A 371 11.20 -38.49 -11.35
N LYS A 372 11.16 -38.00 -10.11
CA LYS A 372 10.84 -38.78 -8.90
C LYS A 372 9.40 -38.57 -8.44
N VAL A 373 8.92 -37.32 -8.48
CA VAL A 373 7.57 -36.97 -8.05
C VAL A 373 6.54 -37.44 -9.06
N LYS A 374 5.50 -38.17 -8.61
CA LYS A 374 4.39 -38.67 -9.42
C LYS A 374 3.07 -38.00 -9.13
N THR A 375 2.84 -37.61 -7.87
CA THR A 375 1.58 -37.01 -7.43
C THR A 375 1.86 -35.83 -6.49
N ILE A 376 1.25 -34.69 -6.79
CA ILE A 376 1.24 -33.51 -5.94
C ILE A 376 -0.20 -33.15 -5.60
N VAL A 377 -0.49 -32.92 -4.34
CA VAL A 377 -1.76 -32.32 -3.91
C VAL A 377 -1.58 -30.84 -3.71
N VAL A 378 -2.48 -30.03 -4.29
CA VAL A 378 -2.55 -28.58 -4.09
C VAL A 378 -3.82 -28.25 -3.35
N VAL A 379 -3.72 -27.48 -2.27
CA VAL A 379 -4.85 -27.12 -1.40
C VAL A 379 -4.65 -25.71 -0.83
N GLY A 380 -5.71 -25.11 -0.35
CA GLY A 380 -5.68 -23.82 0.32
C GLY A 380 -6.39 -22.70 -0.44
N PRO A 381 -6.80 -21.61 0.29
CA PRO A 381 -7.64 -20.56 -0.27
C PRO A 381 -6.94 -19.73 -1.36
N ASN A 382 -5.59 -19.68 -1.34
CA ASN A 382 -4.81 -18.92 -2.32
C ASN A 382 -4.32 -19.77 -3.51
N ALA A 383 -4.72 -21.05 -3.59
CA ALA A 383 -4.30 -21.95 -4.66
C ALA A 383 -4.89 -21.58 -6.01
N SER A 384 -6.19 -21.26 -6.03
CA SER A 384 -6.94 -20.94 -7.26
C SER A 384 -8.06 -19.95 -6.97
N ALA A 385 -8.33 -19.07 -7.93
CA ALA A 385 -9.52 -18.22 -7.90
C ALA A 385 -10.70 -18.94 -8.57
N PRO A 386 -11.95 -18.63 -8.17
CA PRO A 386 -13.14 -19.06 -8.91
C PRO A 386 -13.06 -18.63 -10.38
N ALA A 387 -13.66 -19.40 -11.25
CA ALA A 387 -13.67 -19.12 -12.69
C ALA A 387 -14.22 -17.72 -12.99
N GLY A 388 -13.44 -16.92 -13.71
CA GLY A 388 -13.78 -15.54 -14.05
C GLY A 388 -13.54 -14.50 -12.93
N ALA A 389 -13.07 -14.92 -11.75
CA ALA A 389 -12.65 -14.01 -10.70
C ALA A 389 -11.15 -13.67 -10.80
N MET A 390 -10.76 -12.50 -10.31
CA MET A 390 -9.35 -12.15 -10.16
C MET A 390 -8.71 -13.00 -9.06
N PRO A 391 -7.50 -13.52 -9.27
CA PRO A 391 -6.74 -14.18 -8.21
C PRO A 391 -6.58 -13.26 -7.00
N ILE A 392 -6.87 -13.77 -5.82
CA ILE A 392 -6.87 -12.98 -4.58
C ILE A 392 -5.45 -12.66 -4.08
N ASN A 393 -4.47 -13.38 -4.57
CA ASN A 393 -3.05 -13.26 -4.26
C ASN A 393 -2.28 -12.30 -5.17
N ILE A 394 -2.97 -11.61 -6.10
CA ILE A 394 -2.34 -10.71 -7.07
C ILE A 394 -1.79 -9.43 -6.42
N GLY A 395 -2.43 -8.95 -5.36
CA GLY A 395 -2.05 -7.73 -4.65
C GLY A 395 -2.89 -7.50 -3.40
N GLY A 396 -2.47 -6.58 -2.54
CA GLY A 396 -3.27 -6.03 -1.45
C GLY A 396 -4.39 -5.14 -1.96
N GLY A 397 -5.26 -4.65 -1.03
CA GLY A 397 -6.40 -3.80 -1.37
C GLY A 397 -6.11 -2.30 -1.29
N GLY A 398 -7.04 -1.47 -1.76
CA GLY A 398 -6.92 0.00 -1.71
C GLY A 398 -6.24 0.62 -2.91
N SER A 399 -5.64 1.80 -2.75
CA SER A 399 -4.98 2.56 -3.83
C SER A 399 -3.77 1.85 -4.42
N GLY A 400 -3.11 0.96 -3.65
CA GLY A 400 -2.03 0.10 -4.13
C GLY A 400 -2.47 -1.02 -5.06
N ALA A 401 -3.76 -1.36 -5.11
CA ALA A 401 -4.26 -2.43 -5.96
C ALA A 401 -4.35 -1.99 -7.42
N VAL A 402 -4.05 -2.89 -8.37
CA VAL A 402 -4.33 -2.70 -9.78
C VAL A 402 -5.64 -3.39 -10.11
N ASP A 403 -6.71 -2.60 -10.29
CA ASP A 403 -8.07 -3.10 -10.61
C ASP A 403 -8.31 -3.26 -12.10
N THR A 404 -7.30 -3.09 -12.89
CA THR A 404 -7.39 -3.10 -14.36
C THR A 404 -7.44 -4.50 -14.90
N PHE A 405 -8.46 -4.79 -15.62
CA PHE A 405 -8.87 -6.07 -16.11
C PHE A 405 -8.53 -6.39 -17.49
N PRO A 406 -8.53 -7.69 -17.63
CA PRO A 406 -7.37 -8.48 -17.36
C PRO A 406 -6.38 -8.18 -18.45
N SER A 407 -5.13 -8.00 -18.10
CA SER A 407 -4.06 -8.23 -19.04
C SER A 407 -4.26 -9.63 -19.64
N ARG A 408 -4.09 -9.79 -20.94
CA ARG A 408 -4.08 -11.12 -21.58
C ARG A 408 -2.94 -12.01 -21.09
N TYR A 409 -2.02 -11.43 -20.33
CA TYR A 409 -0.87 -12.09 -19.73
C TYR A 409 -1.10 -12.43 -18.25
N LEU A 410 -2.36 -12.51 -17.79
CA LEU A 410 -2.67 -12.82 -16.39
C LEU A 410 -2.44 -14.30 -16.10
N GLU A 411 -1.38 -14.62 -15.37
CA GLU A 411 -0.96 -15.97 -14.98
C GLU A 411 -0.70 -16.08 -13.46
N ALA A 412 -1.49 -15.37 -12.66
CA ALA A 412 -1.34 -15.30 -11.21
C ALA A 412 -1.82 -16.54 -10.45
N ASN A 413 -2.59 -17.40 -11.08
CA ASN A 413 -3.19 -18.59 -10.44
C ASN A 413 -2.11 -19.63 -10.14
N TYR A 414 -1.90 -19.95 -8.86
CA TYR A 414 -0.84 -20.87 -8.43
C TYR A 414 -1.08 -22.30 -8.91
N LEU A 415 -2.33 -22.79 -8.84
CA LEU A 415 -2.68 -24.12 -9.33
C LEU A 415 -2.29 -24.30 -10.81
N GLU A 416 -2.58 -23.32 -11.65
CA GLU A 416 -2.24 -23.37 -13.08
C GLU A 416 -0.73 -23.34 -13.30
N GLY A 417 -0.01 -22.44 -12.60
CA GLY A 417 1.44 -22.35 -12.67
C GLY A 417 2.14 -23.63 -12.21
N ILE A 418 1.69 -24.21 -11.09
CA ILE A 418 2.19 -25.49 -10.57
C ILE A 418 1.91 -26.61 -11.57
N THR A 419 0.69 -26.71 -12.09
CA THR A 419 0.29 -27.77 -13.04
C THR A 419 1.12 -27.68 -14.33
N ARG A 420 1.32 -26.48 -14.85
CA ARG A 420 2.15 -26.26 -16.05
C ARG A 420 3.61 -26.65 -15.81
N SER A 421 4.18 -26.23 -14.68
CA SER A 421 5.57 -26.54 -14.35
C SER A 421 5.80 -27.99 -13.98
N ALA A 422 4.82 -28.67 -13.42
CA ALA A 422 4.87 -30.10 -13.12
C ALA A 422 5.06 -30.95 -14.40
N GLY A 423 4.44 -30.55 -15.50
CA GLY A 423 4.48 -31.26 -16.77
C GLY A 423 3.57 -32.50 -16.80
N ALA A 424 3.54 -33.17 -17.93
CA ALA A 424 2.58 -34.25 -18.20
C ALA A 424 2.78 -35.53 -17.36
N ASN A 425 3.95 -35.73 -16.78
CA ASN A 425 4.30 -36.97 -16.04
C ASN A 425 3.97 -36.88 -14.53
N VAL A 426 3.58 -35.70 -14.03
CA VAL A 426 3.22 -35.47 -12.63
C VAL A 426 1.72 -35.21 -12.53
N LYS A 427 1.04 -36.00 -11.75
CA LYS A 427 -0.38 -35.81 -11.47
C LYS A 427 -0.56 -34.72 -10.41
N VAL A 428 -1.21 -33.60 -10.76
CA VAL A 428 -1.60 -32.58 -9.82
C VAL A 428 -3.06 -32.78 -9.44
N ILE A 429 -3.33 -32.96 -8.15
CA ILE A 429 -4.67 -33.10 -7.58
C ILE A 429 -5.00 -31.81 -6.83
N TYR A 430 -6.02 -31.10 -7.27
CA TYR A 430 -6.51 -29.94 -6.56
C TYR A 430 -7.63 -30.32 -5.59
N LEU A 431 -7.50 -29.92 -4.34
CA LEU A 431 -8.54 -30.04 -3.33
C LEU A 431 -9.11 -28.63 -3.09
N PRO A 432 -10.25 -28.30 -3.70
CA PRO A 432 -10.82 -26.96 -3.56
C PRO A 432 -11.26 -26.73 -2.11
N MET A 433 -10.96 -25.56 -1.59
CA MET A 433 -11.56 -25.13 -0.34
C MET A 433 -13.07 -24.99 -0.54
N PRO A 434 -13.88 -25.45 0.43
CA PRO A 434 -15.31 -25.17 0.39
C PRO A 434 -15.54 -23.68 0.22
N GLU A 435 -16.35 -23.29 -0.75
CA GLU A 435 -16.67 -21.87 -0.91
C GLU A 435 -17.37 -21.36 0.35
N PRO A 436 -16.99 -20.20 0.92
CA PRO A 436 -17.82 -19.54 1.90
C PRO A 436 -19.20 -19.36 1.26
N ALA A 437 -20.23 -19.85 1.91
CA ALA A 437 -21.59 -19.73 1.40
C ALA A 437 -21.85 -18.25 1.11
N GLY A 438 -22.14 -17.89 -0.14
CA GLY A 438 -22.40 -16.53 -0.58
C GLY A 438 -23.61 -15.90 0.12
N ASP A 439 -24.38 -15.04 -0.53
CA ASP A 439 -25.59 -14.43 0.05
C ASP A 439 -26.56 -15.44 0.69
N SER A 440 -26.51 -16.70 0.27
CA SER A 440 -27.25 -17.82 0.89
C SER A 440 -26.85 -18.08 2.35
N ALA A 441 -25.64 -17.77 2.78
CA ALA A 441 -25.23 -17.89 4.19
C ALA A 441 -26.06 -17.02 5.13
N PHE A 442 -26.49 -15.86 4.65
CA PHE A 442 -27.31 -14.93 5.42
C PHE A 442 -28.80 -15.28 5.42
N ALA A 443 -29.20 -16.31 4.71
CA ALA A 443 -30.60 -16.70 4.60
C ALA A 443 -31.14 -17.40 5.87
N SER A 444 -30.26 -18.05 6.66
CA SER A 444 -30.67 -18.75 7.87
C SER A 444 -29.50 -18.92 8.86
N LEU A 445 -29.83 -18.86 10.14
CA LEU A 445 -28.93 -19.20 11.25
C LEU A 445 -29.22 -20.64 11.72
N ALA A 446 -28.84 -21.60 10.91
CA ALA A 446 -29.25 -23.02 11.11
C ALA A 446 -28.94 -23.61 12.50
N SER A 447 -27.87 -23.17 13.14
CA SER A 447 -27.45 -23.61 14.47
C SER A 447 -27.88 -22.68 15.62
N ALA A 448 -28.60 -21.60 15.32
CA ALA A 448 -29.04 -20.63 16.33
C ALA A 448 -30.40 -21.03 16.92
N ARG A 449 -30.54 -20.85 18.22
CA ARG A 449 -31.77 -21.06 18.97
C ARG A 449 -31.97 -19.96 20.00
N THR A 450 -33.22 -19.69 20.37
CA THR A 450 -33.55 -18.67 21.38
C THR A 450 -33.02 -19.05 22.77
N SER A 451 -32.86 -20.33 23.07
CA SER A 451 -32.23 -20.91 24.26
C SER A 451 -31.82 -22.36 23.98
N ALA A 452 -31.19 -23.05 24.92
CA ALA A 452 -30.73 -24.45 24.77
C ALA A 452 -31.82 -25.43 24.36
N GLY A 453 -33.04 -25.22 24.77
CA GLY A 453 -34.24 -25.99 24.35
C GLY A 453 -35.23 -25.18 23.53
N GLY A 454 -34.82 -24.01 23.06
CA GLY A 454 -35.69 -23.04 22.39
C GLY A 454 -35.92 -23.32 20.90
N GLN A 455 -36.80 -22.56 20.31
CA GLN A 455 -37.08 -22.61 18.87
C GLN A 455 -35.90 -22.11 18.03
N PRO A 456 -35.79 -22.48 16.75
CA PRO A 456 -34.76 -21.99 15.84
C PRO A 456 -34.80 -20.47 15.69
N GLY A 457 -33.59 -19.84 15.67
CA GLY A 457 -33.41 -18.42 15.52
C GLY A 457 -32.91 -17.72 16.78
N LEU A 458 -32.77 -16.40 16.70
CA LEU A 458 -32.37 -15.52 17.80
C LEU A 458 -33.51 -14.58 18.15
N THR A 459 -33.63 -14.20 19.41
CA THR A 459 -34.56 -13.18 19.88
C THR A 459 -34.00 -11.80 19.53
N LEU A 460 -34.76 -11.01 18.77
CA LEU A 460 -34.44 -9.62 18.49
C LEU A 460 -35.15 -8.70 19.47
N ASP A 461 -34.38 -7.96 20.25
CA ASP A 461 -34.83 -6.84 21.07
C ASP A 461 -34.45 -5.52 20.39
N VAL A 462 -35.35 -4.53 20.48
CA VAL A 462 -35.10 -3.19 19.89
C VAL A 462 -35.23 -2.13 20.98
N GLU A 463 -34.15 -1.51 21.31
CA GLU A 463 -34.07 -0.38 22.24
C GLU A 463 -34.05 0.94 21.46
N VAL A 464 -35.04 1.78 21.70
CA VAL A 464 -35.15 3.12 21.08
C VAL A 464 -34.61 4.17 22.03
N THR A 465 -33.62 4.93 21.60
CA THR A 465 -32.93 5.96 22.40
C THR A 465 -33.18 7.37 21.85
N GLY A 466 -32.94 8.41 22.67
CA GLY A 466 -33.19 9.83 22.34
C GLY A 466 -34.45 10.38 23.01
N ASP A 467 -34.66 11.69 22.88
CA ASP A 467 -35.75 12.40 23.54
C ASP A 467 -37.15 12.01 23.02
N GLY A 468 -38.11 11.83 23.95
CA GLY A 468 -39.47 11.49 23.66
C GLY A 468 -40.05 10.40 24.57
N PRO A 469 -41.35 10.09 24.48
CA PRO A 469 -41.96 9.04 25.32
C PRO A 469 -41.34 7.67 25.03
N PRO A 470 -41.29 6.75 26.03
CA PRO A 470 -40.81 5.40 25.82
C PRO A 470 -41.50 4.69 24.66
N VAL A 471 -40.74 4.07 23.76
CA VAL A 471 -41.29 3.26 22.66
C VAL A 471 -41.05 1.80 23.01
N GLN A 472 -42.15 1.04 23.15
CA GLN A 472 -42.12 -0.40 23.43
C GLN A 472 -42.25 -1.15 22.10
N ILE A 473 -41.21 -1.91 21.73
CA ILE A 473 -41.24 -2.81 20.56
C ILE A 473 -41.14 -4.24 21.13
N PRO A 474 -42.19 -5.07 20.96
CA PRO A 474 -42.15 -6.42 21.46
C PRO A 474 -41.02 -7.23 20.84
N PRO A 475 -40.28 -8.07 21.63
CA PRO A 475 -39.27 -8.96 21.10
C PRO A 475 -39.84 -9.90 20.03
N THR A 476 -39.03 -10.16 19.01
CA THR A 476 -39.41 -11.08 17.91
C THR A 476 -38.32 -12.10 17.69
N VAL A 477 -38.69 -13.32 17.24
CA VAL A 477 -37.70 -14.33 16.86
C VAL A 477 -37.38 -14.21 15.40
N GLN A 478 -36.06 -14.13 15.12
CA GLN A 478 -35.52 -14.02 13.77
C GLN A 478 -34.66 -15.25 13.46
N THR A 479 -34.95 -15.92 12.36
CA THR A 479 -34.17 -17.08 11.89
C THR A 479 -32.97 -16.66 11.05
N ALA A 480 -32.80 -15.39 10.77
CA ALA A 480 -31.65 -14.79 10.09
C ALA A 480 -31.37 -13.40 10.69
N VAL A 481 -30.11 -13.01 10.76
CA VAL A 481 -29.72 -11.61 10.99
C VAL A 481 -29.48 -10.98 9.64
N ASN A 482 -30.52 -10.34 9.12
CA ASN A 482 -30.51 -9.68 7.81
C ASN A 482 -31.45 -8.47 7.84
N LEU A 483 -30.91 -7.32 8.23
CA LEU A 483 -31.65 -6.10 8.45
C LEU A 483 -31.18 -4.98 7.52
N THR A 484 -32.12 -4.40 6.78
CA THR A 484 -31.86 -3.28 5.88
C THR A 484 -32.78 -2.11 6.23
N TRP A 485 -32.24 -0.89 6.26
CA TRP A 485 -33.04 0.32 6.45
C TRP A 485 -32.47 1.51 5.67
N GLN A 486 -33.34 2.49 5.42
CA GLN A 486 -32.94 3.77 4.83
C GLN A 486 -32.73 4.84 5.92
N PRO A 487 -31.85 5.83 5.72
CA PRO A 487 -31.78 6.99 6.61
C PRO A 487 -33.12 7.64 6.80
N GLY A 488 -33.49 7.93 8.06
CA GLY A 488 -34.79 8.49 8.40
C GLY A 488 -35.98 7.52 8.34
N LYS A 489 -35.77 6.22 8.06
CA LYS A 489 -36.81 5.20 8.08
C LYS A 489 -36.28 3.90 8.69
N LEU A 490 -36.24 3.86 10.02
CA LEU A 490 -35.82 2.66 10.74
C LEU A 490 -36.94 1.60 10.76
N PRO A 491 -36.60 0.30 10.76
CA PRO A 491 -37.56 -0.79 10.80
C PRO A 491 -38.26 -0.91 12.15
N PHE A 492 -39.28 -1.80 12.24
CA PHE A 492 -40.02 -2.14 13.44
C PHE A 492 -40.76 -0.98 14.11
N GLY A 493 -41.10 0.08 13.36
CA GLY A 493 -41.89 1.21 13.91
C GLY A 493 -41.06 2.17 14.78
N VAL A 494 -39.77 2.13 14.73
CA VAL A 494 -38.86 3.11 15.38
C VAL A 494 -39.17 4.50 14.81
N PRO A 495 -39.40 5.54 15.65
CA PRO A 495 -39.66 6.91 15.18
C PRO A 495 -38.51 7.45 14.32
N THR A 496 -38.84 8.20 13.28
CA THR A 496 -37.90 8.67 12.25
C THR A 496 -36.78 9.60 12.77
N ASN A 497 -36.99 10.19 13.95
CA ASN A 497 -36.07 11.12 14.60
C ASN A 497 -35.30 10.52 15.80
N ARG A 498 -35.41 9.21 16.02
CA ARG A 498 -34.80 8.54 17.19
C ARG A 498 -33.86 7.43 16.74
N ASP A 499 -32.76 7.29 17.48
CA ASP A 499 -31.80 6.19 17.30
C ASP A 499 -32.36 4.88 17.86
N ALA A 500 -31.87 3.76 17.36
CA ALA A 500 -32.20 2.45 17.89
C ALA A 500 -30.99 1.53 17.96
N THR A 501 -30.96 0.67 18.99
CA THR A 501 -30.05 -0.47 19.08
C THR A 501 -30.84 -1.74 18.87
N PHE A 502 -30.42 -2.54 17.90
CA PHE A 502 -30.95 -3.86 17.59
C PHE A 502 -30.05 -4.89 18.23
N THR A 503 -30.61 -5.77 19.10
CA THR A 503 -29.85 -6.82 19.79
C THR A 503 -30.48 -8.17 19.49
N TRP A 504 -29.79 -9.03 18.76
CA TRP A 504 -30.16 -10.44 18.57
C TRP A 504 -29.45 -11.26 19.64
N SER A 505 -30.20 -12.04 20.42
CA SER A 505 -29.68 -12.85 21.50
C SER A 505 -30.22 -14.28 21.48
N GLY A 506 -29.39 -15.22 21.96
CA GLY A 506 -29.73 -16.64 22.02
C GLY A 506 -28.50 -17.51 22.22
N VAL A 507 -28.51 -18.69 21.63
CA VAL A 507 -27.39 -19.64 21.69
C VAL A 507 -27.11 -20.24 20.32
N LEU A 508 -25.83 -20.51 20.03
CA LEU A 508 -25.41 -21.34 18.92
C LEU A 508 -25.26 -22.79 19.42
N MET A 509 -25.85 -23.74 18.72
CA MET A 509 -25.81 -25.16 19.04
C MET A 509 -25.51 -26.00 17.80
N PRO A 510 -24.24 -26.18 17.42
CA PRO A 510 -23.89 -27.04 16.31
C PRO A 510 -24.16 -28.52 16.64
N PRO A 511 -24.47 -29.38 15.64
CA PRO A 511 -24.73 -30.79 15.87
C PRO A 511 -23.50 -31.64 16.26
N ALA A 512 -22.30 -31.12 15.98
CA ALA A 512 -21.01 -31.73 16.28
C ALA A 512 -19.96 -30.67 16.54
N ASP A 513 -18.85 -31.07 17.16
CA ASP A 513 -17.68 -30.17 17.32
C ASP A 513 -17.26 -29.67 15.95
N SER A 514 -17.15 -28.37 15.81
CA SER A 514 -16.84 -27.74 14.51
C SER A 514 -16.37 -26.29 14.66
N ASP A 515 -15.58 -25.86 13.70
CA ASP A 515 -15.15 -24.48 13.58
C ASP A 515 -16.13 -23.70 12.69
N TRP A 516 -16.41 -22.46 13.06
CA TRP A 516 -17.40 -21.62 12.38
C TRP A 516 -16.83 -20.25 12.07
N LEU A 517 -16.89 -19.86 10.80
CA LEU A 517 -16.52 -18.50 10.35
C LEU A 517 -17.67 -17.55 10.64
N ILE A 518 -17.35 -16.43 11.26
CA ILE A 518 -18.28 -15.31 11.43
C ILE A 518 -18.22 -14.42 10.18
N VAL A 519 -19.31 -14.35 9.45
CA VAL A 519 -19.45 -13.44 8.29
C VAL A 519 -20.45 -12.35 8.65
N ALA A 520 -20.08 -11.09 8.45
CA ALA A 520 -21.00 -9.98 8.75
C ALA A 520 -20.78 -8.78 7.81
N ASP A 521 -21.88 -8.07 7.57
CA ASP A 521 -21.90 -6.76 6.93
C ASP A 521 -22.45 -5.71 7.92
N GLY A 522 -22.02 -4.46 7.81
CA GLY A 522 -22.56 -3.32 8.57
C GLY A 522 -21.98 -3.14 9.97
N ASN A 523 -20.83 -3.75 10.27
CA ASN A 523 -20.07 -3.60 11.51
C ASN A 523 -20.87 -3.87 12.81
N PRO A 524 -21.57 -5.00 12.96
CA PRO A 524 -22.19 -5.37 14.22
C PRO A 524 -21.15 -5.74 15.29
N VAL A 525 -21.49 -5.53 16.56
CA VAL A 525 -20.72 -6.07 17.68
C VAL A 525 -21.23 -7.49 17.94
N ILE A 526 -20.38 -8.50 17.82
CA ILE A 526 -20.72 -9.91 17.95
C ILE A 526 -20.03 -10.47 19.17
N THR A 527 -20.80 -10.94 20.16
CA THR A 527 -20.28 -11.55 21.39
C THR A 527 -20.73 -13.01 21.44
N ILE A 528 -19.78 -13.94 21.66
CA ILE A 528 -20.04 -15.38 21.79
C ILE A 528 -19.27 -15.87 23.02
N ASP A 529 -19.94 -16.61 23.91
CA ASP A 529 -19.42 -17.02 25.21
C ASP A 529 -18.74 -15.89 26.01
N GLY A 530 -19.35 -14.69 25.96
CA GLY A 530 -18.83 -13.49 26.63
C GLY A 530 -17.61 -12.83 25.97
N ARG A 531 -17.12 -13.34 24.85
CA ARG A 531 -15.99 -12.78 24.09
C ARG A 531 -16.49 -12.04 22.86
N THR A 532 -15.99 -10.82 22.65
CA THR A 532 -16.28 -10.06 21.43
C THR A 532 -15.44 -10.62 20.28
N ASN A 533 -16.12 -10.86 19.16
CA ASN A 533 -15.52 -11.42 17.96
C ASN A 533 -15.66 -10.44 16.78
N THR A 534 -14.71 -10.42 15.90
CA THR A 534 -14.74 -9.61 14.66
C THR A 534 -15.24 -10.46 13.48
N PRO A 535 -15.90 -9.83 12.49
CA PRO A 535 -16.16 -10.51 11.21
C PRO A 535 -14.86 -11.05 10.60
N GLY A 536 -14.91 -12.29 10.11
CA GLY A 536 -13.73 -13.02 9.63
C GLY A 536 -13.07 -13.92 10.67
N SER A 537 -13.44 -13.80 11.96
CA SER A 537 -12.96 -14.72 13.02
C SER A 537 -13.53 -16.10 12.84
N ILE A 538 -12.73 -17.12 13.18
CA ILE A 538 -13.20 -18.50 13.33
C ILE A 538 -13.34 -18.79 14.82
N ILE A 539 -14.48 -19.39 15.17
CA ILE A 539 -14.79 -19.82 16.55
C ILE A 539 -14.96 -21.32 16.57
N HIS A 540 -14.40 -21.96 17.59
CA HIS A 540 -14.65 -23.38 17.83
C HIS A 540 -15.90 -23.56 18.69
N LEU A 541 -16.90 -24.27 18.19
CA LEU A 541 -18.13 -24.60 18.91
C LEU A 541 -18.20 -26.10 19.20
N GLN A 542 -18.52 -26.45 20.45
CA GLN A 542 -18.68 -27.84 20.87
C GLN A 542 -20.05 -28.35 20.48
N GLY A 543 -20.10 -29.55 19.92
CA GLY A 543 -21.33 -30.18 19.46
C GLY A 543 -22.35 -30.39 20.58
N ASN A 544 -23.60 -30.01 20.30
CA ASN A 544 -24.72 -30.11 21.24
C ASN A 544 -24.54 -29.31 22.54
N LYS A 545 -23.52 -28.40 22.62
CA LYS A 545 -23.39 -27.47 23.74
C LYS A 545 -23.87 -26.09 23.32
N PRO A 546 -24.69 -25.43 24.15
CA PRO A 546 -25.14 -24.07 23.86
C PRO A 546 -24.02 -23.08 24.11
N ALA A 547 -23.64 -22.30 23.10
CA ALA A 547 -22.75 -21.16 23.19
C ALA A 547 -23.57 -19.86 23.15
N PRO A 548 -23.70 -19.09 24.25
CA PRO A 548 -24.43 -17.83 24.25
C PRO A 548 -23.93 -16.86 23.18
N VAL A 549 -24.86 -16.29 22.41
CA VAL A 549 -24.54 -15.32 21.36
C VAL A 549 -25.38 -14.06 21.53
N SER A 550 -24.73 -12.91 21.37
CA SER A 550 -25.34 -11.59 21.26
C SER A 550 -24.77 -10.83 20.09
N ILE A 551 -25.63 -10.28 19.26
CA ILE A 551 -25.26 -9.49 18.07
C ILE A 551 -25.92 -8.14 18.22
N GLN A 552 -25.15 -7.05 18.25
CA GLN A 552 -25.67 -5.70 18.39
C GLN A 552 -25.36 -4.83 17.17
N ALA A 553 -26.35 -4.08 16.73
CA ALA A 553 -26.22 -3.12 15.67
C ALA A 553 -26.92 -1.81 16.04
N ARG A 554 -26.23 -0.68 15.89
CA ARG A 554 -26.78 0.65 16.15
C ARG A 554 -27.22 1.32 14.85
N ALA A 555 -28.43 1.81 14.84
CA ALA A 555 -28.98 2.63 13.77
C ALA A 555 -29.21 4.07 14.27
N VAL A 556 -28.63 5.04 13.58
CA VAL A 556 -28.77 6.47 13.86
C VAL A 556 -29.81 7.06 12.90
N ALA A 557 -30.83 7.73 13.43
CA ALA A 557 -31.93 8.27 12.65
C ALA A 557 -31.47 9.38 11.69
N ASN A 558 -30.71 10.32 12.21
CA ASN A 558 -30.12 11.42 11.44
C ASN A 558 -28.60 11.40 11.61
N PRO A 559 -27.89 10.58 10.83
CA PRO A 559 -26.44 10.67 10.83
C PRO A 559 -26.03 12.07 10.38
N PRO A 560 -25.00 12.69 11.00
CA PRO A 560 -24.43 13.93 10.49
C PRO A 560 -24.20 13.76 9.00
N ALA A 561 -24.66 14.73 8.19
CA ALA A 561 -24.49 14.69 6.74
C ALA A 561 -23.03 14.36 6.47
N ALA A 562 -22.77 13.26 5.78
CA ALA A 562 -21.44 12.92 5.35
C ALA A 562 -20.96 14.12 4.53
N ARG A 563 -20.09 14.94 5.11
CA ARG A 563 -19.43 16.03 4.38
C ARG A 563 -18.78 15.33 3.20
N GLY A 564 -19.23 15.69 2.01
CA GLY A 564 -19.10 14.96 0.76
C GLY A 564 -17.68 14.49 0.44
N GLY A 565 -17.34 13.36 0.96
CA GLY A 565 -16.25 12.55 0.46
C GLY A 565 -16.82 11.55 -0.55
N ARG A 566 -17.01 11.98 -1.79
CA ARG A 566 -17.20 11.06 -2.93
C ARG A 566 -15.84 10.51 -3.32
N GLY A 567 -15.24 9.73 -2.42
CA GLY A 567 -14.15 8.83 -2.77
C GLY A 567 -14.76 7.64 -3.52
N GLY A 568 -14.56 7.60 -4.81
CA GLY A 568 -14.96 6.50 -5.66
C GLY A 568 -14.06 5.28 -5.45
N GLY A 569 -14.21 4.58 -4.32
CA GLY A 569 -13.77 3.21 -4.16
C GLY A 569 -14.91 2.29 -4.59
N ARG A 570 -14.86 1.73 -5.80
CA ARG A 570 -15.71 0.61 -6.22
C ARG A 570 -15.29 -0.66 -5.47
N GLY A 571 -15.78 -0.79 -4.24
CA GLY A 571 -15.60 -1.97 -3.41
C GLY A 571 -16.72 -2.06 -2.38
N GLY A 572 -17.96 -1.91 -2.83
CA GLY A 572 -19.15 -2.01 -2.04
C GLY A 572 -20.33 -1.61 -2.91
N ARG A 573 -21.20 -2.56 -3.28
CA ARG A 573 -22.49 -2.31 -3.91
C ARG A 573 -23.36 -1.47 -2.97
N GLY A 574 -23.24 -0.13 -3.09
CA GLY A 574 -24.10 0.85 -2.43
C GLY A 574 -24.30 2.01 -3.40
N GLY A 575 -25.29 1.88 -4.29
CA GLY A 575 -25.71 2.93 -5.21
C GLY A 575 -26.19 4.18 -4.44
N ALA A 576 -26.12 5.33 -5.05
CA ALA A 576 -26.70 6.58 -4.58
C ALA A 576 -28.19 6.36 -4.26
N GLY A 577 -28.55 6.36 -2.96
CA GLY A 577 -29.86 5.97 -2.43
C GLY A 577 -29.80 4.77 -1.47
N GLY A 578 -28.61 4.25 -1.12
CA GLY A 578 -28.39 3.00 -0.44
C GLY A 578 -28.85 2.98 1.01
N GLY A 579 -29.80 2.09 1.33
CA GLY A 579 -30.12 1.67 2.67
C GLY A 579 -28.89 1.13 3.39
N ARG A 580 -28.88 1.25 4.71
CA ARG A 580 -27.88 0.60 5.58
C ARG A 580 -28.25 -0.87 5.73
N LEU A 581 -27.25 -1.72 5.81
CA LEU A 581 -27.40 -3.17 5.87
C LEU A 581 -26.61 -3.72 7.06
N VAL A 582 -27.25 -4.59 7.85
CA VAL A 582 -26.57 -5.44 8.82
C VAL A 582 -26.96 -6.88 8.54
N ARG A 583 -25.98 -7.71 8.28
CA ARG A 583 -26.16 -9.15 8.12
C ARG A 583 -25.09 -9.89 8.94
N VAL A 584 -25.48 -11.00 9.56
CA VAL A 584 -24.54 -11.90 10.22
C VAL A 584 -24.89 -13.34 9.88
N ALA A 585 -23.87 -14.12 9.59
CA ALA A 585 -23.97 -15.56 9.40
C ALA A 585 -22.84 -16.28 10.14
N PHE A 586 -23.13 -17.50 10.58
CA PHE A 586 -22.14 -18.42 11.13
C PHE A 586 -22.01 -19.57 10.14
N VAL A 587 -20.84 -19.67 9.49
CA VAL A 587 -20.60 -20.63 8.42
C VAL A 587 -19.68 -21.73 8.94
N PRO A 588 -20.12 -23.00 8.97
CA PRO A 588 -19.26 -24.09 9.40
C PRO A 588 -18.04 -24.15 8.49
N GLN A 589 -16.86 -24.21 9.10
CA GLN A 589 -15.60 -24.30 8.38
C GLN A 589 -15.22 -25.76 8.22
N VAL A 590 -15.13 -26.17 7.00
CA VAL A 590 -14.72 -27.51 6.64
C VAL A 590 -13.47 -27.41 5.77
N ILE A 591 -12.38 -28.05 6.18
CA ILE A 591 -11.26 -28.28 5.27
C ILE A 591 -11.67 -29.39 4.30
N PRO A 592 -11.11 -29.41 3.08
CA PRO A 592 -11.36 -30.52 2.15
C PRO A 592 -10.88 -31.84 2.74
N ASP A 593 -11.46 -32.93 2.28
CA ASP A 593 -10.94 -34.28 2.61
C ASP A 593 -9.51 -34.42 2.10
N LEU A 594 -8.58 -34.58 3.02
CA LEU A 594 -7.15 -34.69 2.74
C LEU A 594 -6.70 -36.14 2.45
N ALA A 595 -7.60 -37.08 2.25
CA ALA A 595 -7.24 -38.48 2.00
C ALA A 595 -6.23 -38.64 0.86
N ALA A 596 -6.41 -37.88 -0.24
CA ALA A 596 -5.48 -37.87 -1.37
C ALA A 596 -4.07 -37.36 -1.02
N ALA A 597 -3.93 -36.57 0.04
CA ALA A 597 -2.64 -36.02 0.48
C ALA A 597 -1.76 -37.08 1.16
N ARG A 598 -2.34 -38.19 1.67
CA ARG A 598 -1.61 -39.25 2.38
C ARG A 598 -0.53 -39.89 1.52
N ASP A 599 -0.88 -40.24 0.29
CA ASP A 599 -0.03 -40.97 -0.65
C ASP A 599 0.64 -40.05 -1.69
N ALA A 600 0.47 -38.75 -1.57
CA ALA A 600 1.10 -37.78 -2.44
C ALA A 600 2.60 -37.61 -2.10
N ASP A 601 3.43 -37.42 -3.12
CA ASP A 601 4.86 -37.19 -2.95
C ASP A 601 5.12 -35.81 -2.32
N ALA A 602 4.21 -34.85 -2.54
CA ALA A 602 4.21 -33.55 -1.90
C ALA A 602 2.80 -32.96 -1.76
N VAL A 603 2.61 -32.16 -0.71
CA VAL A 603 1.37 -31.39 -0.47
C VAL A 603 1.72 -29.90 -0.47
N VAL A 604 1.20 -29.16 -1.44
CA VAL A 604 1.39 -27.71 -1.54
C VAL A 604 0.17 -27.02 -0.94
N VAL A 605 0.39 -26.32 0.16
CA VAL A 605 -0.65 -25.59 0.90
C VAL A 605 -0.50 -24.08 0.63
N CYS A 606 -1.42 -23.53 -0.15
CA CYS A 606 -1.41 -22.12 -0.54
C CYS A 606 -2.28 -21.30 0.43
N VAL A 607 -1.65 -20.53 1.28
CA VAL A 607 -2.26 -19.75 2.38
C VAL A 607 -1.84 -18.27 2.33
N GLY A 608 -2.35 -17.50 3.27
CA GLY A 608 -1.94 -16.11 3.45
C GLY A 608 -3.14 -15.17 3.50
N LEU A 609 -2.82 -13.91 3.42
CA LEU A 609 -3.78 -12.82 3.39
C LEU A 609 -4.19 -12.49 1.94
N ASN A 610 -5.14 -11.60 1.79
CA ASN A 610 -5.63 -11.17 0.50
C ASN A 610 -6.13 -9.72 0.59
N ARG A 611 -6.49 -9.13 -0.55
CA ARG A 611 -6.97 -7.75 -0.65
C ARG A 611 -8.18 -7.38 0.21
N ASN A 612 -8.93 -8.36 0.71
CA ASN A 612 -10.05 -8.11 1.60
C ASN A 612 -9.63 -7.99 3.06
N VAL A 613 -8.45 -8.48 3.43
CA VAL A 613 -7.89 -8.47 4.77
C VAL A 613 -6.74 -7.45 4.87
N GLU A 614 -5.79 -7.48 3.97
CA GLU A 614 -4.64 -6.58 3.92
C GLU A 614 -4.90 -5.49 2.88
N SER A 615 -5.24 -4.28 3.35
CA SER A 615 -5.76 -3.21 2.50
C SER A 615 -5.58 -1.85 3.15
N GLU A 616 -5.54 -0.83 2.32
CA GLU A 616 -5.68 0.57 2.73
C GLU A 616 -6.93 0.79 3.59
N GLY A 617 -6.81 1.64 4.62
CA GLY A 617 -7.87 2.07 5.51
C GLY A 617 -8.13 1.17 6.71
N ARG A 618 -7.35 0.13 6.91
CA ARG A 618 -7.39 -0.75 8.09
C ARG A 618 -6.09 -1.51 8.28
N ASP A 619 -5.73 -1.74 9.52
CA ASP A 619 -4.69 -2.68 9.86
C ASP A 619 -5.22 -4.12 9.86
N ARG A 620 -4.35 -5.09 9.78
CA ARG A 620 -4.68 -6.50 9.60
C ARG A 620 -4.28 -7.34 10.81
N PRO A 621 -4.90 -8.53 11.02
CA PRO A 621 -4.43 -9.46 12.05
C PRO A 621 -2.97 -9.86 11.82
N PHE A 622 -2.25 -10.14 12.92
CA PHE A 622 -0.90 -10.68 12.84
C PHE A 622 -0.90 -12.16 12.42
N GLU A 623 -1.81 -12.93 12.99
CA GLU A 623 -1.95 -14.36 12.70
C GLU A 623 -2.62 -14.63 11.36
N LEU A 624 -2.27 -15.74 10.72
CA LEU A 624 -3.10 -16.29 9.65
C LEU A 624 -4.47 -16.68 10.20
N PRO A 625 -5.54 -16.64 9.36
CA PRO A 625 -6.84 -17.19 9.74
C PRO A 625 -6.72 -18.61 10.29
N ASP A 626 -7.44 -18.91 11.40
CA ASP A 626 -7.32 -20.18 12.13
C ASP A 626 -7.53 -21.40 11.22
N LEU A 627 -8.47 -21.32 10.27
CA LEU A 627 -8.70 -22.40 9.30
C LEU A 627 -7.46 -22.71 8.46
N GLN A 628 -6.69 -21.70 8.10
CA GLN A 628 -5.47 -21.89 7.30
C GLN A 628 -4.37 -22.57 8.15
N GLN A 629 -4.22 -22.15 9.41
CA GLN A 629 -3.30 -22.78 10.37
C GLN A 629 -3.71 -24.24 10.62
N PHE A 630 -5.02 -24.48 10.79
CA PHE A 630 -5.57 -25.84 10.96
C PHE A 630 -5.34 -26.71 9.72
N LEU A 631 -5.48 -26.16 8.51
CA LEU A 631 -5.21 -26.85 7.25
C LEU A 631 -3.74 -27.28 7.16
N ILE A 632 -2.79 -26.38 7.44
CA ILE A 632 -1.36 -26.70 7.45
C ILE A 632 -1.08 -27.83 8.44
N ASN A 633 -1.54 -27.69 9.69
CA ASN A 633 -1.34 -28.67 10.75
C ASN A 633 -2.01 -30.02 10.45
N SER A 634 -3.15 -30.03 9.77
CA SER A 634 -3.84 -31.26 9.35
C SER A 634 -3.09 -31.95 8.21
N ALA A 635 -2.61 -31.21 7.22
CA ALA A 635 -1.79 -31.74 6.15
C ALA A 635 -0.48 -32.35 6.68
N SER A 636 0.18 -31.68 7.62
CA SER A 636 1.47 -32.14 8.20
C SER A 636 1.35 -33.41 9.04
N LYS A 637 0.17 -33.68 9.63
CA LYS A 637 -0.08 -34.93 10.36
C LYS A 637 -0.15 -36.16 9.44
N ILE A 638 -0.46 -35.99 8.18
CA ILE A 638 -0.69 -37.07 7.23
C ILE A 638 0.38 -37.17 6.14
N ASN A 639 1.11 -36.09 5.87
CA ASN A 639 2.20 -36.09 4.91
C ASN A 639 3.38 -35.27 5.45
N ARG A 640 4.60 -35.80 5.33
CA ARG A 640 5.83 -35.15 5.83
C ARG A 640 6.45 -34.13 4.86
N HIS A 641 5.96 -34.10 3.61
CA HIS A 641 6.46 -33.20 2.55
C HIS A 641 5.43 -32.09 2.27
N VAL A 642 5.07 -31.37 3.34
CA VAL A 642 4.17 -30.22 3.24
C VAL A 642 4.99 -28.98 2.88
N ILE A 643 4.64 -28.36 1.78
CA ILE A 643 5.21 -27.11 1.27
C ILE A 643 4.18 -26.01 1.45
N VAL A 644 4.50 -24.99 2.22
CA VAL A 644 3.60 -23.85 2.45
C VAL A 644 4.01 -22.69 1.55
N ILE A 645 3.06 -22.13 0.80
CA ILE A 645 3.21 -20.89 0.05
C ILE A 645 2.39 -19.82 0.77
N ASN A 646 3.07 -18.85 1.39
CA ASN A 646 2.45 -17.80 2.17
C ASN A 646 2.41 -16.47 1.40
N ASN A 647 1.22 -15.87 1.29
CA ASN A 647 1.01 -14.53 0.74
C ASN A 647 0.72 -13.53 1.86
N SER A 648 1.57 -12.53 2.01
CA SER A 648 1.35 -11.40 2.93
C SER A 648 2.29 -10.24 2.58
N GLY A 649 1.90 -9.01 2.89
CA GLY A 649 2.73 -7.82 2.69
C GLY A 649 3.80 -7.60 3.75
N ALA A 650 3.77 -8.36 4.84
CA ALA A 650 4.77 -8.37 5.91
C ALA A 650 4.70 -9.70 6.65
N GLY A 651 5.51 -9.89 7.69
CA GLY A 651 5.50 -11.09 8.53
C GLY A 651 4.12 -11.40 9.10
N VAL A 652 3.79 -12.68 9.20
CA VAL A 652 2.61 -13.21 9.88
C VAL A 652 3.04 -14.13 11.01
N GLY A 653 2.19 -14.38 11.99
CA GLY A 653 2.44 -15.36 13.05
C GLY A 653 2.59 -16.76 12.46
N MET A 654 3.75 -17.39 12.68
CA MET A 654 4.09 -18.71 12.14
C MET A 654 4.32 -19.75 13.24
N SER A 655 4.49 -19.34 14.48
CA SER A 655 4.86 -20.22 15.62
C SER A 655 3.92 -21.42 15.81
N ALA A 656 2.64 -21.29 15.43
CA ALA A 656 1.64 -22.35 15.60
C ALA A 656 1.66 -23.43 14.50
N TRP A 657 2.35 -23.20 13.37
CA TRP A 657 2.28 -24.10 12.21
C TRP A 657 3.63 -24.32 11.48
N GLU A 658 4.63 -23.44 11.69
CA GLU A 658 5.92 -23.52 10.99
C GLU A 658 6.59 -24.90 11.15
N GLY A 659 6.53 -25.47 12.35
CA GLY A 659 7.12 -26.79 12.66
C GLY A 659 6.51 -27.94 11.84
N GLY A 660 5.30 -27.80 11.32
CA GLY A 660 4.62 -28.78 10.47
C GLY A 660 4.98 -28.71 8.98
N ALA A 661 5.58 -27.61 8.52
CA ALA A 661 5.97 -27.44 7.13
C ALA A 661 7.40 -27.94 6.88
N ALA A 662 7.60 -28.74 5.83
CA ALA A 662 8.92 -29.16 5.38
C ALA A 662 9.63 -28.06 4.56
N ALA A 663 8.87 -27.24 3.85
CA ALA A 663 9.38 -26.07 3.16
C ALA A 663 8.37 -24.91 3.27
N ILE A 664 8.87 -23.68 3.34
CA ILE A 664 8.07 -22.45 3.39
C ILE A 664 8.60 -21.45 2.38
N LEU A 665 7.73 -21.01 1.49
CA LEU A 665 7.97 -19.91 0.55
C LEU A 665 7.17 -18.69 0.98
N GLN A 666 7.83 -17.56 1.22
CA GLN A 666 7.18 -16.25 1.33
C GLN A 666 7.02 -15.70 -0.08
N ALA A 667 5.78 -15.65 -0.52
CA ALA A 667 5.42 -15.26 -1.89
C ALA A 667 4.92 -13.82 -2.01
N TRP A 668 4.85 -13.07 -0.91
CA TRP A 668 4.33 -11.69 -0.92
C TRP A 668 3.01 -11.56 -1.71
N TYR A 669 2.91 -10.54 -2.58
CA TYR A 669 1.92 -10.43 -3.65
C TYR A 669 2.68 -10.28 -4.96
N LEU A 670 2.72 -11.34 -5.74
CA LEU A 670 3.61 -11.47 -6.91
C LEU A 670 3.06 -10.90 -8.21
N GLY A 671 1.90 -10.21 -8.15
CA GLY A 671 1.31 -9.63 -9.34
C GLY A 671 0.77 -10.67 -10.33
N GLN A 672 0.62 -10.25 -11.58
CA GLN A 672 -0.07 -11.04 -12.60
C GLN A 672 0.67 -12.30 -13.06
N GLU A 673 1.98 -12.41 -12.82
CA GLU A 673 2.82 -13.55 -13.24
C GLU A 673 3.13 -14.50 -12.07
N GLY A 674 2.50 -14.31 -10.91
CA GLY A 674 2.82 -15.01 -9.67
C GLY A 674 2.70 -16.53 -9.77
N GLY A 675 1.73 -17.04 -10.53
CA GLY A 675 1.55 -18.47 -10.74
C GLY A 675 2.73 -19.11 -11.47
N VAL A 676 3.21 -18.46 -12.51
CA VAL A 676 4.39 -18.93 -13.29
C VAL A 676 5.63 -18.94 -12.41
N ALA A 677 5.88 -17.86 -11.67
CA ALA A 677 7.04 -17.73 -10.80
C ALA A 677 7.08 -18.83 -9.73
N ILE A 678 5.94 -19.07 -9.06
CA ILE A 678 5.81 -20.15 -8.05
C ILE A 678 6.06 -21.53 -8.67
N GLY A 679 5.46 -21.81 -9.82
CA GLY A 679 5.68 -23.09 -10.51
C GLY A 679 7.16 -23.33 -10.82
N LYS A 680 7.86 -22.34 -11.36
CA LYS A 680 9.29 -22.42 -11.70
C LYS A 680 10.17 -22.62 -10.46
N VAL A 681 9.88 -21.92 -9.36
CA VAL A 681 10.62 -22.08 -8.11
C VAL A 681 10.40 -23.47 -7.52
N LEU A 682 9.17 -23.96 -7.44
CA LEU A 682 8.88 -25.30 -6.89
C LEU A 682 9.65 -26.41 -7.58
N PHE A 683 9.83 -26.32 -8.89
CA PHE A 683 10.52 -27.37 -9.68
C PHE A 683 11.99 -27.03 -10.00
N GLY A 684 12.54 -25.94 -9.48
CA GLY A 684 13.94 -25.60 -9.61
C GLY A 684 14.36 -25.07 -10.99
N ASP A 685 13.41 -24.67 -11.82
CA ASP A 685 13.68 -23.91 -13.05
C ASP A 685 14.21 -22.51 -12.72
N VAL A 686 13.82 -22.00 -11.55
CA VAL A 686 14.35 -20.80 -10.92
C VAL A 686 14.82 -21.15 -9.50
N ASN A 687 16.05 -20.76 -9.17
CA ASN A 687 16.57 -20.86 -7.82
C ASN A 687 16.12 -19.63 -7.03
N PRO A 688 15.41 -19.76 -5.90
CA PRO A 688 15.00 -18.61 -5.10
C PRO A 688 16.22 -17.77 -4.69
N SER A 689 16.11 -16.46 -4.80
CA SER A 689 17.15 -15.49 -4.49
C SER A 689 16.62 -14.23 -3.82
N GLY A 690 15.35 -14.26 -3.41
CA GLY A 690 14.74 -13.19 -2.62
C GLY A 690 15.21 -13.26 -1.17
N HIS A 691 15.27 -12.09 -0.53
CA HIS A 691 15.62 -11.96 0.88
C HIS A 691 14.59 -11.09 1.60
N LEU A 692 14.35 -11.35 2.88
CA LEU A 692 13.40 -10.57 3.67
C LEU A 692 13.84 -9.10 3.74
N CYS A 693 12.92 -8.21 3.44
CA CYS A 693 13.09 -6.75 3.58
C CYS A 693 12.56 -6.22 4.91
N SER A 694 12.07 -7.09 5.78
CA SER A 694 11.67 -6.81 7.15
C SER A 694 11.86 -8.03 8.03
N THR A 695 12.08 -7.80 9.33
CA THR A 695 12.15 -8.83 10.36
C THR A 695 10.77 -9.48 10.52
N PHE A 696 10.71 -10.81 10.64
CA PHE A 696 9.48 -11.54 10.94
C PHE A 696 9.44 -11.90 12.43
N ASP A 697 8.43 -11.39 13.12
CA ASP A 697 8.26 -11.58 14.56
C ASP A 697 7.75 -12.99 14.86
N LYS A 698 8.17 -13.59 16.00
CA LYS A 698 7.56 -14.82 16.53
C LYS A 698 6.17 -14.58 17.09
N LYS A 699 6.01 -13.42 17.74
CA LYS A 699 4.76 -12.91 18.31
C LYS A 699 4.72 -11.40 18.06
N PHE A 700 3.54 -10.84 17.89
CA PHE A 700 3.40 -9.39 17.71
C PHE A 700 3.91 -8.60 18.94
N GLU A 701 3.75 -9.15 20.14
CA GLU A 701 4.24 -8.55 21.39
C GLU A 701 5.78 -8.47 21.48
N ASP A 702 6.51 -9.20 20.67
CA ASP A 702 7.97 -9.11 20.57
C ASP A 702 8.44 -7.95 19.68
N ASN A 703 7.53 -7.40 18.87
CA ASN A 703 7.84 -6.25 18.02
C ASN A 703 8.17 -5.02 18.86
N PRO A 704 9.30 -4.34 18.63
CA PRO A 704 9.70 -3.19 19.43
C PRO A 704 8.70 -2.05 19.51
N ALA A 705 7.85 -1.90 18.48
CA ALA A 705 6.84 -0.85 18.41
C ALA A 705 5.50 -1.23 19.04
N PHE A 706 5.33 -2.47 19.50
CA PHE A 706 4.07 -3.00 20.03
C PHE A 706 3.48 -2.20 21.20
N ALA A 707 4.34 -1.69 22.09
CA ALA A 707 3.90 -1.13 23.38
C ALA A 707 2.90 0.04 23.27
N TYR A 708 2.98 0.84 22.23
CA TYR A 708 2.13 2.01 22.02
C TYR A 708 1.25 1.95 20.77
N TYR A 709 1.40 0.90 19.99
CA TYR A 709 0.54 0.68 18.83
C TYR A 709 -0.89 0.23 19.26
N PRO A 710 -1.97 0.70 18.64
CA PRO A 710 -2.08 1.72 17.58
C PRO A 710 -2.25 3.17 18.10
N GLY A 711 -1.73 3.46 19.26
CA GLY A 711 -1.88 4.75 19.94
C GLY A 711 -2.93 4.72 21.06
N TYR A 712 -2.91 5.71 21.91
CA TYR A 712 -3.83 5.84 23.05
C TYR A 712 -4.54 7.21 23.03
N LYS A 713 -5.76 7.23 23.53
CA LYS A 713 -6.52 8.49 23.67
C LYS A 713 -5.90 9.36 24.75
N GLN A 714 -5.61 10.62 24.42
CA GLN A 714 -5.13 11.64 25.34
C GLN A 714 -6.16 12.76 25.43
N SER A 715 -6.33 13.34 26.63
CA SER A 715 -7.24 14.48 26.81
C SER A 715 -6.71 15.71 26.08
N GLY A 716 -7.58 16.37 25.32
CA GLY A 716 -7.24 17.58 24.58
C GLY A 716 -6.69 17.33 23.17
N THR A 717 -6.52 16.09 22.71
CA THR A 717 -6.13 15.75 21.33
C THR A 717 -7.33 15.42 20.45
N SER A 718 -7.22 15.70 19.15
CA SER A 718 -8.26 15.39 18.16
C SER A 718 -8.36 13.90 17.82
N GLY A 719 -7.29 13.13 18.06
CA GLY A 719 -7.16 11.71 17.79
C GLY A 719 -6.25 11.03 18.80
N PRO A 720 -5.99 9.72 18.62
CA PRO A 720 -5.00 9.02 19.43
C PRO A 720 -3.60 9.61 19.23
N VAL A 721 -2.79 9.49 20.27
CA VAL A 721 -1.36 9.83 20.23
C VAL A 721 -0.57 8.55 20.22
N GLU A 722 0.37 8.42 19.29
CA GLU A 722 1.26 7.28 19.19
C GLU A 722 2.73 7.73 19.30
N PRO A 723 3.34 7.63 20.48
CA PRO A 723 4.75 7.95 20.66
C PRO A 723 5.63 6.80 20.13
N TYR A 724 6.57 7.12 19.23
CA TYR A 724 7.54 6.16 18.71
C TYR A 724 8.73 6.03 19.65
N THR A 725 8.46 5.46 20.84
CA THR A 725 9.44 5.40 21.95
C THR A 725 10.57 4.40 21.71
N GLU A 726 10.39 3.47 20.80
CA GLU A 726 11.45 2.58 20.34
C GLU A 726 12.57 3.35 19.64
N GLY A 727 12.26 4.50 19.06
CA GLY A 727 13.20 5.40 18.39
C GLY A 727 13.91 4.71 17.22
N LEU A 728 15.25 4.69 17.25
CA LEU A 728 16.06 4.01 16.24
C LEU A 728 16.00 2.47 16.37
N PHE A 729 15.50 1.96 17.49
CA PHE A 729 15.56 0.54 17.83
C PHE A 729 14.26 -0.20 17.48
N TYR A 730 13.83 -0.07 16.23
CA TYR A 730 12.71 -0.85 15.66
C TYR A 730 13.26 -1.91 14.69
N GLY A 731 12.40 -2.85 14.26
CA GLY A 731 12.80 -3.93 13.38
C GLY A 731 14.04 -4.69 13.93
N TYR A 732 14.96 -5.11 13.06
CA TYR A 732 16.18 -5.85 13.48
C TYR A 732 17.02 -5.09 14.52
N ARG A 733 17.06 -3.75 14.46
CA ARG A 733 17.80 -2.92 15.41
C ARG A 733 17.28 -3.07 16.83
N GLY A 734 15.97 -3.25 16.98
CA GLY A 734 15.32 -3.49 18.28
C GLY A 734 15.57 -4.90 18.79
N TYR A 735 15.53 -5.89 17.90
CA TYR A 735 15.87 -7.27 18.24
C TYR A 735 17.32 -7.41 18.69
N ASP A 736 18.26 -6.77 18.00
CA ASP A 736 19.67 -6.70 18.42
C ASP A 736 19.82 -6.09 19.83
N LYS A 737 19.18 -4.94 20.07
CA LYS A 737 19.21 -4.27 21.38
C LYS A 737 18.64 -5.12 22.48
N ALA A 738 17.56 -5.85 22.21
CA ALA A 738 16.87 -6.71 23.17
C ALA A 738 17.60 -8.06 23.40
N GLY A 739 18.53 -8.44 22.52
CA GLY A 739 19.19 -9.76 22.52
C GLY A 739 18.19 -10.90 22.29
N LYS A 740 17.12 -10.64 21.50
CA LYS A 740 16.10 -11.62 21.15
C LYS A 740 16.28 -12.13 19.73
N ASP A 741 15.84 -13.36 19.46
CA ASP A 741 15.82 -13.91 18.12
C ASP A 741 14.40 -13.78 17.53
N PRO A 742 14.24 -13.17 16.33
CA PRO A 742 13.00 -13.16 15.61
C PRO A 742 12.63 -14.55 15.07
N MET A 743 11.49 -14.69 14.40
CA MET A 743 11.14 -15.89 13.64
C MET A 743 12.09 -16.06 12.45
N PHE A 744 12.24 -14.98 11.67
CA PHE A 744 13.26 -14.89 10.61
C PHE A 744 13.87 -13.48 10.64
N PRO A 745 15.21 -13.37 10.57
CA PRO A 745 15.88 -12.09 10.67
C PRO A 745 15.75 -11.25 9.39
N PHE A 746 15.97 -9.95 9.51
CA PHE A 746 16.09 -9.05 8.35
C PHE A 746 17.20 -9.54 7.41
N GLY A 747 16.94 -9.48 6.11
CA GLY A 747 17.87 -9.90 5.08
C GLY A 747 17.97 -11.42 4.87
N PHE A 748 17.19 -12.24 5.59
CA PHE A 748 17.22 -13.69 5.49
C PHE A 748 16.58 -14.20 4.19
N GLY A 749 17.21 -15.23 3.60
CA GLY A 749 16.69 -16.00 2.47
C GLY A 749 17.57 -17.21 2.19
N LEU A 750 16.95 -18.36 1.92
CA LEU A 750 17.65 -19.57 1.54
C LEU A 750 17.69 -19.74 0.02
N SER A 751 18.63 -20.54 -0.45
CA SER A 751 18.80 -20.88 -1.86
C SER A 751 18.87 -22.40 -2.05
N TYR A 752 18.67 -22.91 -3.27
CA TYR A 752 18.93 -24.31 -3.65
C TYR A 752 20.43 -24.60 -3.87
N THR A 753 21.28 -23.65 -3.59
CA THR A 753 22.75 -23.77 -3.61
C THR A 753 23.31 -23.13 -2.35
N THR A 754 24.62 -23.19 -2.17
CA THR A 754 25.29 -22.59 -1.01
C THR A 754 26.35 -21.58 -1.46
N PHE A 755 26.55 -20.54 -0.65
CA PHE A 755 27.53 -19.50 -0.94
C PHE A 755 28.51 -19.34 0.22
N GLN A 756 29.69 -18.83 -0.09
CA GLN A 756 30.73 -18.51 0.88
C GLN A 756 31.27 -17.11 0.61
N LEU A 757 31.26 -16.27 1.63
CA LEU A 757 31.87 -14.95 1.65
C LEU A 757 33.25 -15.08 2.31
N SER A 758 34.28 -14.46 1.70
CA SER A 758 35.66 -14.55 2.22
C SER A 758 36.55 -13.37 1.76
N ASN A 759 37.73 -13.28 2.32
CA ASN A 759 38.80 -12.33 1.91
C ASN A 759 38.36 -10.87 1.91
N MET A 760 37.50 -10.47 2.89
CA MET A 760 37.09 -9.07 3.00
C MET A 760 38.27 -8.15 3.27
N LYS A 761 38.37 -7.09 2.46
CA LYS A 761 39.33 -6.00 2.63
C LYS A 761 38.55 -4.69 2.73
N VAL A 762 38.98 -3.84 3.61
CA VAL A 762 38.39 -2.53 3.84
C VAL A 762 39.48 -1.48 3.71
N GLU A 763 39.29 -0.55 2.79
CA GLU A 763 40.30 0.47 2.46
C GLU A 763 39.67 1.84 2.43
N LYS A 764 40.32 2.84 3.02
CA LYS A 764 39.91 4.25 2.87
C LYS A 764 40.20 4.73 1.45
N ALA A 765 39.24 5.35 0.82
CA ALA A 765 39.31 5.90 -0.54
C ALA A 765 38.88 7.37 -0.52
N GLY A 766 39.77 8.25 -0.10
CA GLY A 766 39.44 9.63 0.18
C GLY A 766 38.54 9.78 1.41
N THR A 767 37.34 10.34 1.23
CA THR A 767 36.34 10.45 2.27
C THR A 767 35.44 9.20 2.41
N ASP A 768 35.53 8.28 1.47
CA ASP A 768 34.72 7.07 1.40
C ASP A 768 35.51 5.85 1.87
N VAL A 769 34.83 4.73 2.03
CA VAL A 769 35.42 3.45 2.37
C VAL A 769 35.04 2.41 1.31
N LYS A 770 36.04 1.74 0.76
CA LYS A 770 35.85 0.64 -0.19
C LYS A 770 35.89 -0.68 0.55
N VAL A 771 34.83 -1.46 0.46
CA VAL A 771 34.77 -2.84 0.95
C VAL A 771 34.86 -3.78 -0.25
N SER A 772 35.81 -4.68 -0.28
CA SER A 772 35.92 -5.73 -1.31
C SER A 772 35.98 -7.10 -0.67
N LEU A 773 35.33 -8.09 -1.27
CA LEU A 773 35.30 -9.45 -0.77
C LEU A 773 35.03 -10.46 -1.91
N ASP A 774 35.38 -11.70 -1.69
CA ASP A 774 35.09 -12.78 -2.61
C ASP A 774 33.76 -13.45 -2.23
N VAL A 775 32.90 -13.68 -3.23
CA VAL A 775 31.68 -14.47 -3.13
C VAL A 775 31.84 -15.70 -4.00
N LYS A 776 31.66 -16.88 -3.42
CA LYS A 776 31.78 -18.16 -4.13
C LYS A 776 30.50 -18.96 -4.01
N ASN A 777 30.03 -19.48 -5.11
CA ASN A 777 28.99 -20.51 -5.11
C ASN A 777 29.65 -21.88 -4.83
N THR A 778 29.39 -22.45 -3.66
CA THR A 778 30.01 -23.71 -3.20
C THR A 778 29.13 -24.91 -3.49
N GLY A 779 27.89 -24.70 -3.95
CA GLY A 779 26.96 -25.80 -4.25
C GLY A 779 26.91 -26.19 -5.73
N GLY A 780 25.99 -27.04 -6.07
CA GLY A 780 25.86 -27.67 -7.39
C GLY A 780 24.90 -27.01 -8.38
N ARG A 781 24.29 -25.88 -8.03
CA ARG A 781 23.32 -25.16 -8.87
C ARG A 781 23.73 -23.71 -9.06
N ALA A 782 23.40 -23.13 -10.21
CA ALA A 782 23.51 -21.68 -10.37
C ALA A 782 22.51 -20.98 -9.44
N GLY A 783 22.90 -19.81 -8.90
CA GLY A 783 22.06 -19.03 -8.00
C GLY A 783 22.60 -17.62 -7.80
N ALA A 784 21.84 -16.79 -7.11
CA ALA A 784 22.27 -15.46 -6.74
C ALA A 784 22.20 -15.30 -5.21
N GLU A 785 23.18 -14.56 -4.66
CA GLU A 785 23.28 -14.24 -3.25
C GLU A 785 23.30 -12.73 -3.04
N VAL A 786 22.75 -12.26 -1.92
CA VAL A 786 22.78 -10.86 -1.52
C VAL A 786 23.81 -10.64 -0.44
N VAL A 787 24.91 -10.01 -0.81
CA VAL A 787 25.94 -9.58 0.15
C VAL A 787 25.47 -8.27 0.79
N GLN A 788 25.30 -8.29 2.09
CA GLN A 788 24.79 -7.18 2.91
C GLN A 788 25.96 -6.61 3.73
N VAL A 789 26.15 -5.28 3.68
CA VAL A 789 27.22 -4.60 4.41
C VAL A 789 26.62 -3.69 5.47
N TYR A 790 26.96 -3.97 6.71
CA TYR A 790 26.53 -3.26 7.90
C TYR A 790 27.67 -2.46 8.52
N VAL A 791 27.31 -1.35 9.15
CA VAL A 791 28.25 -0.48 9.90
C VAL A 791 27.72 -0.31 11.32
N GLY A 792 28.58 -0.57 12.28
CA GLY A 792 28.40 -0.21 13.69
C GLY A 792 29.44 0.80 14.13
N GLU A 793 29.14 1.62 15.11
CA GLU A 793 30.06 2.60 15.71
C GLU A 793 30.30 2.30 17.17
N ASP A 794 31.58 2.18 17.56
CA ASP A 794 31.99 2.02 18.94
C ASP A 794 32.07 3.38 19.64
N ARG A 795 31.47 3.48 20.84
CA ARG A 795 31.52 4.68 21.70
C ARG A 795 30.87 5.94 21.11
N CYS A 796 29.81 5.78 20.31
CA CYS A 796 29.05 6.92 19.85
C CYS A 796 28.51 7.73 21.08
N PRO A 797 28.60 9.08 21.07
CA PRO A 797 28.14 9.92 22.17
C PRO A 797 26.61 9.90 22.35
N VAL A 798 25.89 9.39 21.38
CA VAL A 798 24.44 9.19 21.41
C VAL A 798 24.10 7.71 21.20
N PRO A 799 22.95 7.22 21.73
CA PRO A 799 22.55 5.83 21.47
C PRO A 799 22.47 5.53 20.00
N ARG A 800 23.13 4.44 19.56
CA ARG A 800 23.16 4.00 18.18
C ARG A 800 22.88 2.48 18.08
N PRO A 801 22.25 1.97 17.03
CA PRO A 801 22.10 0.54 16.81
C PRO A 801 23.47 -0.18 16.74
N LEU A 802 23.49 -1.45 17.14
CA LEU A 802 24.68 -2.28 17.08
C LEU A 802 25.28 -2.32 15.66
N ARG A 803 24.40 -2.38 14.69
CA ARG A 803 24.69 -2.37 13.24
C ARG A 803 23.54 -1.74 12.47
N GLU A 804 23.87 -1.19 11.31
CA GLU A 804 22.93 -0.59 10.39
C GLU A 804 23.31 -0.99 8.97
N LEU A 805 22.37 -1.48 8.16
CA LEU A 805 22.62 -1.72 6.74
C LEU A 805 23.03 -0.40 6.06
N LYS A 806 24.14 -0.39 5.35
CA LYS A 806 24.63 0.78 4.63
C LYS A 806 24.86 0.55 3.13
N ALA A 807 24.97 -0.73 2.72
CA ALA A 807 25.05 -1.09 1.31
C ALA A 807 24.76 -2.59 1.13
N PHE A 808 24.48 -2.98 -0.11
CA PHE A 808 24.34 -4.38 -0.51
C PHE A 808 24.69 -4.58 -1.98
N SER A 809 24.93 -5.85 -2.36
CA SER A 809 25.14 -6.23 -3.76
C SER A 809 24.59 -7.64 -4.00
N LYS A 810 23.74 -7.79 -5.01
CA LYS A 810 23.25 -9.10 -5.46
C LYS A 810 24.21 -9.67 -6.51
N VAL A 811 24.64 -10.93 -6.32
CA VAL A 811 25.69 -11.55 -7.14
C VAL A 811 25.20 -12.89 -7.66
N ALA A 812 25.01 -13.02 -8.97
CA ALA A 812 24.65 -14.27 -9.62
C ALA A 812 25.92 -15.06 -10.00
N LEU A 813 25.99 -16.36 -9.64
CA LEU A 813 27.15 -17.22 -9.83
C LEU A 813 26.75 -18.61 -10.34
N ALA A 814 27.51 -19.13 -11.30
CA ALA A 814 27.46 -20.54 -11.70
C ALA A 814 28.01 -21.45 -10.59
N PRO A 815 27.72 -22.78 -10.62
CA PRO A 815 28.31 -23.73 -9.67
C PRO A 815 29.84 -23.66 -9.67
N GLY A 816 30.43 -23.50 -8.48
CA GLY A 816 31.89 -23.36 -8.28
C GLY A 816 32.48 -22.02 -8.68
N GLU A 817 31.74 -21.10 -9.29
CA GLU A 817 32.21 -19.75 -9.66
C GLU A 817 32.50 -18.93 -8.41
N SER A 818 33.57 -18.14 -8.48
CA SER A 818 33.93 -17.15 -7.47
C SER A 818 34.08 -15.79 -8.13
N ARG A 819 33.60 -14.74 -7.49
CA ARG A 819 33.69 -13.37 -7.97
C ARG A 819 34.11 -12.44 -6.85
N ASN A 820 35.09 -11.58 -7.13
CA ASN A 820 35.44 -10.49 -6.26
C ASN A 820 34.47 -9.33 -6.54
N ILE A 821 33.83 -8.81 -5.49
CA ILE A 821 32.97 -7.62 -5.57
C ILE A 821 33.55 -6.47 -4.79
N ALA A 822 33.20 -5.26 -5.14
CA ALA A 822 33.60 -4.04 -4.46
C ALA A 822 32.37 -3.16 -4.23
N ILE A 823 32.18 -2.75 -2.98
CA ILE A 823 31.09 -1.91 -2.51
C ILE A 823 31.69 -0.64 -1.92
N THR A 824 31.20 0.51 -2.31
CA THR A 824 31.62 1.81 -1.75
C THR A 824 30.65 2.25 -0.69
N LEU A 825 31.17 2.54 0.50
CA LEU A 825 30.46 3.19 1.59
C LEU A 825 30.84 4.66 1.58
N PRO A 826 29.97 5.58 1.16
CA PRO A 826 30.25 7.00 1.23
C PRO A 826 30.36 7.46 2.69
N ARG A 827 31.06 8.59 2.93
CA ARG A 827 31.27 9.13 4.28
C ARG A 827 29.98 9.23 5.10
N GLU A 828 28.87 9.54 4.45
CA GLU A 828 27.54 9.61 5.08
C GLU A 828 27.06 8.28 5.68
N SER A 829 27.59 7.13 5.25
CA SER A 829 27.28 5.82 5.84
C SER A 829 27.72 5.69 7.30
N PHE A 830 28.60 6.56 7.74
CA PHE A 830 29.17 6.60 9.08
C PHE A 830 28.56 7.70 9.96
N ALA A 831 27.71 8.55 9.37
CA ALA A 831 27.08 9.67 10.03
C ALA A 831 25.85 9.27 10.84
N TYR A 832 25.56 10.07 11.86
CA TYR A 832 24.27 10.12 12.56
C TYR A 832 23.76 11.57 12.60
N TRP A 833 22.47 11.74 12.84
CA TRP A 833 21.90 13.07 13.03
C TRP A 833 22.19 13.57 14.44
N SER A 834 22.93 14.65 14.57
CA SER A 834 23.26 15.28 15.86
C SER A 834 22.10 16.16 16.33
N PRO A 835 21.39 15.82 17.43
CA PRO A 835 20.32 16.66 17.95
C PRO A 835 20.80 18.06 18.39
N ALA A 836 22.03 18.15 18.88
CA ALA A 836 22.63 19.42 19.33
C ALA A 836 23.05 20.31 18.16
N GLY A 837 23.65 19.71 17.12
CA GLY A 837 24.13 20.45 15.94
C GLY A 837 23.07 20.64 14.86
N LYS A 838 21.96 19.90 14.94
CA LYS A 838 20.92 19.82 13.90
C LYS A 838 21.48 19.56 12.51
N ASP A 839 22.47 18.67 12.45
CA ASP A 839 23.16 18.29 11.23
C ASP A 839 23.74 16.88 11.30
N TRP A 840 24.13 16.32 10.15
CA TRP A 840 24.78 15.03 10.04
C TRP A 840 26.23 15.12 10.52
N THR A 841 26.58 14.25 11.45
CA THR A 841 27.90 14.25 12.11
C THR A 841 28.55 12.88 11.98
N VAL A 842 29.85 12.87 11.68
CA VAL A 842 30.73 11.71 11.78
C VAL A 842 31.75 12.03 12.86
N ASP A 843 31.82 11.22 13.90
CA ASP A 843 32.71 11.46 15.03
C ASP A 843 34.17 11.15 14.65
N ALA A 844 35.01 12.20 14.67
CA ALA A 844 36.41 12.07 14.40
C ALA A 844 37.11 11.23 15.51
N GLY A 845 37.85 10.21 15.11
CA GLY A 845 38.61 9.37 16.02
C GLY A 845 37.86 8.19 16.65
N ASN A 846 36.56 8.02 16.39
CA ASN A 846 35.83 6.83 16.75
C ASN A 846 36.22 5.65 15.87
N THR A 847 35.97 4.42 16.36
CA THR A 847 36.13 3.20 15.59
C THR A 847 34.82 2.73 15.04
N PHE A 848 34.83 2.21 13.81
CA PHE A 848 33.68 1.64 13.15
C PHE A 848 33.93 0.17 12.82
N THR A 849 32.95 -0.66 13.15
CA THR A 849 32.92 -2.06 12.76
C THR A 849 32.16 -2.18 11.45
N ILE A 850 32.82 -2.73 10.41
CA ILE A 850 32.21 -3.04 9.12
C ILE A 850 32.02 -4.55 9.07
N GLU A 851 30.79 -4.98 8.85
CA GLU A 851 30.37 -6.37 8.81
C GLU A 851 29.82 -6.70 7.43
N ALA A 852 30.14 -7.89 6.91
CA ALA A 852 29.52 -8.40 5.68
C ALA A 852 28.96 -9.80 5.93
N GLY A 853 27.74 -10.02 5.47
CA GLY A 853 26.99 -11.25 5.65
C GLY A 853 25.87 -11.42 4.62
N VAL A 854 25.07 -12.45 4.81
CA VAL A 854 23.89 -12.77 3.96
C VAL A 854 22.55 -12.50 4.67
N SER A 855 22.62 -12.11 5.93
CA SER A 855 21.52 -11.55 6.72
C SER A 855 22.08 -10.79 7.91
N GLU A 856 21.26 -10.09 8.67
CA GLU A 856 21.72 -9.38 9.88
C GLU A 856 22.19 -10.35 10.99
N ARG A 857 21.77 -11.62 10.97
CA ARG A 857 22.19 -12.68 11.90
C ARG A 857 23.27 -13.60 11.32
N ASP A 858 23.47 -13.64 10.04
CA ASP A 858 24.51 -14.43 9.39
C ASP A 858 25.62 -13.53 8.84
N ILE A 859 26.47 -13.08 9.77
CA ILE A 859 27.64 -12.23 9.48
C ILE A 859 28.84 -13.14 9.24
N SER A 860 29.27 -13.20 7.99
CA SER A 860 30.38 -14.08 7.58
C SER A 860 31.75 -13.49 7.93
N THR A 861 31.88 -12.17 7.94
CA THR A 861 33.21 -11.51 8.15
C THR A 861 33.03 -10.09 8.67
N LYS A 862 34.02 -9.61 9.46
CA LYS A 862 34.01 -8.24 10.01
C LYS A 862 35.42 -7.66 10.09
N THR A 863 35.53 -6.36 10.01
CA THR A 863 36.75 -5.57 10.12
C THR A 863 36.50 -4.28 10.87
N VAL A 864 37.42 -3.86 11.70
CA VAL A 864 37.36 -2.59 12.42
C VAL A 864 38.25 -1.58 11.72
N ILE A 865 37.74 -0.38 11.49
CA ILE A 865 38.49 0.77 10.99
C ILE A 865 38.53 1.88 12.01
N ASN A 866 39.64 2.59 12.11
CA ASN A 866 39.70 3.85 12.87
C ASN A 866 39.06 4.97 12.07
N GLY A 867 38.35 5.89 12.75
CA GLY A 867 37.57 6.97 12.17
C GLY A 867 38.28 7.86 11.18
N PHE A 868 37.52 8.76 10.59
CA PHE A 868 37.89 9.64 9.48
C PHE A 868 38.75 10.81 9.89
#